data_f322bd1f263bd374dd3b7d8a67fdff2f
#
_entry.id   f322bd1f263bd374dd3b7d8a67fdff2f
#
_cell.length_a   1.000
_cell.length_b   1.000
_cell.length_c   1.000
_cell.angle_alpha   90.00
_cell.angle_beta   90.00
_cell.angle_gamma   90.00
#
_symmetry.space_group_name_H-M   'P 1'
#
loop_
_entity.id
_entity.type
_entity.pdbx_description
1 polymer ?
#
loop_
_entity_poly.entity_id
_entity_poly.type
_entity_poly.pdbx_seq_one_letter_code
_entity_poly.pdbx_strand_id
1 'polypeptide(L)'
;MQSVTRPTPTAASLRAIPHAVMLTCALAAPALAEDMAAAASADPAQVVEVKGQRSEDERLAPGTGARSLPGGVTTVTSEDLATLDIGRDISNVFRRVPGVVANNIDQGDTGNGFRMRGFATQGTHGADTAIYIDGVPQNIPSSQGGAGHGPAFLEWMTGDMIDTIDVIKGPVSALFGDQNRAGAVAIRTREGGAATPSSATVTVESYGGRRGSLVLSGEHGKLRSLVVADRYSLDGFRHGAFTDRSNLFWKLSATIGDGVYSLRATYYKSDFAGAGYLSLPAMEGGLDPHSTMYDLPGFGAAQRQTLVFNRRPASGEAGWFATAYAEDFERSRAIQTSTTQHTYGYDDRGIYGARGGNTWTFGDAAVLTLGAEARKDKGDAYRQQYRERQPTANYVNNQDLDLLTYGVFVQGQYRVLPTVKLHGGARYDRFDYDLVNLKLPAASTGYKGSVITPKYGAIWNVAPDLELYANIAQGFRSPAAEQISTSGSLGPLGAAGGRINAGIDPSRVRSHDVGFNTRPLDGLSVSGAFYTIQNDDEIVNTAPDVFVASGQTTRRGVELDLRYQFSSAFSTYLNYGRILRARLDNPAPGAGARLSVPEHTWKAGAQYRSALGPGRLTLAGDVYVTAGNPYYMGTPLYERDMPTYVRYDVKATYDIGKFQGALFATLQPHKFASDIAYGTAAGLVVTTVPEASGGASLRYFF
;
A
#
# COMPACT_ATOMS: atom_id res chain seq x y z
N MET A 1 -11.71 -17.28 33.19
CA MET A 1 -12.22 -16.07 32.51
C MET A 1 -11.67 -14.86 33.24
N GLN A 2 -10.48 -14.38 32.88
CA GLN A 2 -9.97 -13.11 33.36
C GLN A 2 -10.29 -12.05 32.32
N SER A 3 -11.06 -11.04 32.71
CA SER A 3 -11.37 -9.89 31.88
C SER A 3 -10.07 -9.17 31.53
N VAL A 4 -9.75 -9.08 30.25
CA VAL A 4 -8.65 -8.28 29.73
C VAL A 4 -9.02 -6.80 29.95
N THR A 5 -8.56 -6.22 31.04
CA THR A 5 -8.68 -4.79 31.29
C THR A 5 -7.81 -4.03 30.28
N ARG A 6 -8.42 -3.11 29.55
CA ARG A 6 -7.76 -2.18 28.64
C ARG A 6 -6.68 -1.40 29.42
N PRO A 7 -5.43 -1.31 28.94
CA PRO A 7 -4.46 -0.45 29.59
C PRO A 7 -4.88 1.01 29.44
N THR A 8 -4.85 1.78 30.53
CA THR A 8 -4.97 3.23 30.50
C THR A 8 -3.74 3.82 29.81
N PRO A 9 -3.91 4.70 28.83
CA PRO A 9 -2.77 5.33 28.17
C PRO A 9 -2.02 6.21 29.19
N THR A 10 -0.73 5.95 29.35
CA THR A 10 0.20 6.88 30.01
C THR A 10 0.28 8.13 29.16
N ALA A 11 0.15 9.29 29.80
CA ALA A 11 0.18 10.60 29.16
C ALA A 11 1.47 10.81 28.35
N ALA A 12 1.38 10.60 27.04
CA ALA A 12 2.38 11.07 26.10
C ALA A 12 2.19 12.58 25.90
N SER A 13 3.27 13.31 25.94
CA SER A 13 3.31 14.75 25.75
C SER A 13 2.70 15.13 24.41
N LEU A 14 1.53 15.74 24.43
CA LEU A 14 0.87 16.39 23.30
C LEU A 14 1.80 17.45 22.70
N ARG A 15 2.54 17.13 21.67
CA ARG A 15 3.13 18.12 20.79
C ARG A 15 1.97 18.69 19.95
N ALA A 16 1.64 19.92 20.18
CA ALA A 16 0.52 20.61 19.58
C ALA A 16 0.71 20.81 18.07
N ILE A 17 0.07 19.98 17.25
CA ILE A 17 -0.50 20.49 16.02
C ILE A 17 -1.71 21.31 16.50
N PRO A 18 -1.81 22.61 16.19
CA PRO A 18 -2.73 23.49 16.89
C PRO A 18 -4.16 23.02 16.75
N HIS A 19 -4.92 23.11 17.85
CA HIS A 19 -6.37 22.88 17.96
C HIS A 19 -7.21 23.66 16.92
N ALA A 20 -6.58 24.51 16.10
CA ALA A 20 -7.15 25.21 14.97
C ALA A 20 -7.82 24.30 13.92
N VAL A 21 -7.35 23.05 13.75
CA VAL A 21 -7.94 22.12 12.76
C VAL A 21 -9.29 21.58 13.25
N MET A 22 -9.45 21.36 14.55
CA MET A 22 -10.76 20.95 15.10
C MET A 22 -11.78 22.09 15.12
N LEU A 23 -11.34 23.33 15.30
CA LEU A 23 -12.23 24.48 15.36
C LEU A 23 -12.76 24.88 13.96
N THR A 24 -11.99 24.68 12.89
CA THR A 24 -12.43 24.91 11.51
C THR A 24 -13.44 23.87 11.02
N CYS A 25 -13.35 22.63 11.48
CA CYS A 25 -14.37 21.60 11.19
C CYS A 25 -15.72 21.91 11.88
N ALA A 26 -15.71 22.50 13.07
CA ALA A 26 -16.92 22.84 13.80
C ALA A 26 -17.65 24.09 13.25
N LEU A 27 -16.94 24.99 12.58
CA LEU A 27 -17.51 26.20 11.99
C LEU A 27 -18.10 25.98 10.58
N ALA A 28 -17.76 24.90 9.89
CA ALA A 28 -18.34 24.53 8.59
C ALA A 28 -19.63 23.68 8.72
N ALA A 29 -19.90 23.11 9.88
CA ALA A 29 -21.05 22.24 10.09
C ALA A 29 -22.44 22.94 9.99
N PRO A 30 -22.66 24.16 10.48
CA PRO A 30 -23.99 24.80 10.39
C PRO A 30 -24.34 25.26 8.96
N ALA A 31 -23.38 25.65 8.12
CA ALA A 31 -23.64 26.02 6.73
C ALA A 31 -24.04 24.82 5.85
N LEU A 32 -23.60 23.60 6.20
CA LEU A 32 -23.99 22.36 5.52
C LEU A 32 -25.40 21.89 5.90
N ALA A 33 -25.89 22.24 7.08
CA ALA A 33 -27.19 21.77 7.60
C ALA A 33 -28.38 22.52 6.95
N GLU A 34 -28.23 23.78 6.56
CA GLU A 34 -29.29 24.54 5.89
C GLU A 34 -29.47 24.12 4.42
N ASP A 35 -28.38 23.80 3.69
CA ASP A 35 -28.48 23.34 2.30
C ASP A 35 -28.96 21.88 2.17
N MET A 36 -28.83 21.06 3.22
CA MET A 36 -29.35 19.68 3.24
C MET A 36 -30.88 19.61 3.18
N ALA A 37 -31.59 20.66 3.62
CA ALA A 37 -33.04 20.74 3.54
C ALA A 37 -33.56 21.10 2.13
N ALA A 38 -32.75 21.81 1.33
CA ALA A 38 -33.10 22.22 -0.04
C ALA A 38 -32.80 21.13 -1.08
N ALA A 39 -31.87 20.23 -0.83
CA ALA A 39 -31.49 19.16 -1.76
C ALA A 39 -32.47 17.96 -1.75
N ALA A 40 -33.42 17.90 -0.81
CA ALA A 40 -34.37 16.79 -0.66
C ALA A 40 -35.46 16.76 -1.74
N SER A 41 -35.48 17.67 -2.72
CA SER A 41 -36.49 17.75 -3.77
C SER A 41 -36.01 17.41 -5.20
N ALA A 42 -34.82 16.92 -5.37
CA ALA A 42 -34.32 16.49 -6.69
C ALA A 42 -34.70 15.03 -6.96
N ASP A 43 -35.30 14.80 -8.10
CA ASP A 43 -35.77 13.50 -8.61
C ASP A 43 -34.62 12.47 -8.68
N PRO A 44 -34.71 11.29 -8.04
CA PRO A 44 -33.61 10.32 -7.94
C PRO A 44 -33.38 9.47 -9.22
N ALA A 45 -33.92 9.85 -10.36
CA ALA A 45 -33.93 9.00 -11.57
C ALA A 45 -32.86 9.31 -12.63
N GLN A 46 -31.88 10.16 -12.37
CA GLN A 46 -30.72 10.28 -13.26
C GLN A 46 -29.52 9.53 -12.74
N VAL A 47 -29.50 8.22 -12.99
CA VAL A 47 -28.27 7.43 -12.97
C VAL A 47 -27.40 7.95 -14.14
N VAL A 48 -26.40 8.77 -13.84
CA VAL A 48 -25.36 9.12 -14.81
C VAL A 48 -24.57 7.84 -15.06
N GLU A 49 -24.92 7.14 -16.13
CA GLU A 49 -24.13 6.05 -16.67
C GLU A 49 -22.83 6.68 -17.21
N VAL A 50 -21.80 6.74 -16.36
CA VAL A 50 -20.46 7.13 -16.81
C VAL A 50 -19.93 5.98 -17.67
N LYS A 51 -20.29 6.00 -18.93
CA LYS A 51 -19.61 5.20 -19.96
C LYS A 51 -18.19 5.77 -20.06
N GLY A 52 -17.27 5.10 -19.38
CA GLY A 52 -15.85 5.34 -19.58
C GLY A 52 -15.41 4.89 -20.97
N GLN A 53 -15.91 5.53 -22.03
CA GLN A 53 -15.24 5.51 -23.33
C GLN A 53 -13.95 6.31 -23.17
N ARG A 54 -12.84 5.58 -23.01
CA ARG A 54 -11.51 6.15 -23.08
C ARG A 54 -11.32 6.72 -24.47
N SER A 55 -11.25 8.05 -24.61
CA SER A 55 -10.87 8.68 -25.87
C SER A 55 -9.44 8.27 -26.24
N GLU A 56 -9.13 8.17 -27.52
CA GLU A 56 -7.74 7.90 -28.00
C GLU A 56 -6.76 8.97 -27.50
N ASP A 57 -7.24 10.18 -27.24
CA ASP A 57 -6.48 11.32 -26.74
C ASP A 57 -5.99 11.15 -25.29
N GLU A 58 -6.66 10.35 -24.45
CA GLU A 58 -6.20 10.06 -23.09
C GLU A 58 -4.87 9.26 -23.04
N ARG A 59 -4.47 8.62 -24.14
CA ARG A 59 -3.18 7.92 -24.27
C ARG A 59 -1.98 8.88 -24.36
N LEU A 60 -2.25 10.13 -24.65
CA LEU A 60 -1.26 11.20 -24.84
C LEU A 60 -1.23 12.17 -23.66
N ALA A 61 -2.17 12.05 -22.73
CA ALA A 61 -2.28 12.99 -21.62
C ALA A 61 -0.95 13.09 -20.88
N PRO A 62 -0.38 14.29 -20.81
CA PRO A 62 0.78 14.55 -19.99
C PRO A 62 0.38 14.48 -18.53
N GLY A 63 1.28 14.16 -17.73
CA GLY A 63 1.06 14.24 -16.32
C GLY A 63 1.41 12.97 -15.59
N THR A 64 1.02 12.95 -14.38
CA THR A 64 1.10 11.82 -13.46
C THR A 64 0.32 10.59 -13.95
N GLY A 65 -0.31 10.68 -15.11
CA GLY A 65 -1.07 9.62 -15.75
C GLY A 65 -0.20 8.43 -16.12
N ALA A 66 -0.36 7.35 -15.40
CA ALA A 66 0.30 6.08 -15.63
C ALA A 66 0.09 5.52 -17.05
N ARG A 67 -0.94 5.95 -17.74
CA ARG A 67 -1.40 5.44 -19.04
C ARG A 67 -0.50 5.77 -20.23
N SER A 68 0.37 6.77 -20.10
CA SER A 68 1.32 7.13 -21.15
C SER A 68 2.73 6.56 -20.92
N LEU A 69 2.91 5.73 -19.91
CA LEU A 69 4.20 5.11 -19.60
C LEU A 69 4.43 3.86 -20.45
N PRO A 70 5.66 3.63 -20.94
CA PRO A 70 6.02 2.39 -21.63
C PRO A 70 6.22 1.26 -20.61
N GLY A 71 5.15 0.83 -19.94
CA GLY A 71 5.21 -0.15 -18.86
C GLY A 71 3.85 -0.72 -18.50
N GLY A 72 3.85 -1.79 -17.71
CA GLY A 72 2.63 -2.39 -17.19
C GLY A 72 1.97 -1.49 -16.15
N VAL A 73 0.75 -1.04 -16.41
CA VAL A 73 -0.05 -0.24 -15.49
C VAL A 73 -1.42 -0.86 -15.32
N THR A 74 -1.85 -0.99 -14.08
CA THR A 74 -3.20 -1.44 -13.72
C THR A 74 -3.88 -0.36 -12.91
N THR A 75 -5.02 0.15 -13.41
CA THR A 75 -5.85 1.09 -12.68
C THR A 75 -7.01 0.35 -12.02
N VAL A 76 -7.20 0.58 -10.72
CA VAL A 76 -8.39 0.17 -9.94
C VAL A 76 -9.23 1.41 -9.73
N THR A 77 -10.47 1.36 -10.20
CA THR A 77 -11.40 2.51 -10.11
C THR A 77 -12.28 2.44 -8.87
N SER A 78 -12.99 3.53 -8.57
CA SER A 78 -13.97 3.54 -7.49
C SER A 78 -15.12 2.53 -7.71
N GLU A 79 -15.44 2.20 -8.96
CA GLU A 79 -16.42 1.15 -9.28
C GLU A 79 -15.87 -0.25 -8.96
N ASP A 80 -14.61 -0.52 -9.32
CA ASP A 80 -13.92 -1.75 -8.92
C ASP A 80 -13.90 -1.89 -7.39
N LEU A 81 -13.59 -0.79 -6.67
CA LEU A 81 -13.58 -0.76 -5.21
C LEU A 81 -14.95 -1.09 -4.63
N ALA A 82 -16.03 -0.50 -5.15
CA ALA A 82 -17.39 -0.76 -4.67
C ALA A 82 -17.80 -2.24 -4.83
N THR A 83 -17.29 -2.88 -5.88
CA THR A 83 -17.53 -4.31 -6.14
C THR A 83 -16.67 -5.22 -5.25
N LEU A 84 -15.41 -4.82 -5.01
CA LEU A 84 -14.40 -5.60 -4.29
C LEU A 84 -14.42 -5.40 -2.78
N ASP A 85 -14.94 -4.28 -2.30
CA ASP A 85 -14.95 -3.98 -0.87
C ASP A 85 -15.84 -5.00 -0.14
N ILE A 86 -15.19 -5.97 0.46
CA ILE A 86 -15.77 -6.98 1.31
C ILE A 86 -15.47 -6.72 2.79
N GLY A 87 -15.27 -5.45 3.12
CA GLY A 87 -15.45 -4.93 4.46
C GLY A 87 -14.22 -4.40 5.16
N ARG A 88 -13.12 -5.11 5.33
CA ARG A 88 -12.16 -4.72 6.37
C ARG A 88 -10.73 -4.48 5.93
N ASP A 89 -10.41 -4.74 4.68
CA ASP A 89 -9.01 -4.88 4.28
C ASP A 89 -8.71 -4.20 2.95
N ILE A 90 -7.94 -3.09 3.01
CA ILE A 90 -7.47 -2.37 1.81
C ILE A 90 -6.63 -3.27 0.88
N SER A 91 -6.00 -4.34 1.38
CA SER A 91 -5.24 -5.25 0.53
C SER A 91 -6.09 -5.97 -0.52
N ASN A 92 -7.40 -6.11 -0.29
CA ASN A 92 -8.34 -6.73 -1.23
C ASN A 92 -8.29 -6.06 -2.61
N VAL A 93 -8.11 -4.73 -2.66
CA VAL A 93 -8.08 -3.98 -3.92
C VAL A 93 -6.89 -4.36 -4.80
N PHE A 94 -5.77 -4.76 -4.19
CA PHE A 94 -4.56 -5.16 -4.92
C PHE A 94 -4.62 -6.59 -5.45
N ARG A 95 -5.58 -7.40 -5.00
CA ARG A 95 -5.76 -8.79 -5.49
C ARG A 95 -6.13 -8.83 -6.96
N ARG A 96 -6.78 -7.80 -7.53
CA ARG A 96 -7.07 -7.71 -8.97
C ARG A 96 -5.91 -7.21 -9.83
N VAL A 97 -4.74 -6.96 -9.25
CA VAL A 97 -3.56 -6.50 -9.99
C VAL A 97 -2.69 -7.70 -10.39
N PRO A 98 -2.39 -7.92 -11.68
CA PRO A 98 -1.54 -9.03 -12.11
C PRO A 98 -0.17 -9.02 -11.44
N GLY A 99 0.34 -10.20 -11.04
CA GLY A 99 1.68 -10.33 -10.44
C GLY A 99 1.83 -9.76 -9.02
N VAL A 100 0.76 -9.20 -8.44
CA VAL A 100 0.76 -8.70 -7.05
C VAL A 100 0.26 -9.79 -6.11
N VAL A 101 0.97 -10.04 -5.02
CA VAL A 101 0.55 -10.86 -3.89
C VAL A 101 0.12 -9.91 -2.78
N ALA A 102 -1.15 -9.99 -2.36
CA ALA A 102 -1.71 -9.10 -1.34
C ALA A 102 -2.50 -9.89 -0.30
N ASN A 103 -2.00 -9.91 0.92
CA ASN A 103 -2.59 -10.63 2.03
C ASN A 103 -2.59 -9.79 3.30
N ASN A 104 -3.68 -9.92 4.07
CA ASN A 104 -3.74 -9.49 5.44
C ASN A 104 -3.25 -10.63 6.34
N ILE A 105 -2.26 -10.34 7.18
CA ILE A 105 -1.69 -11.32 8.11
C ILE A 105 -2.45 -11.43 9.42
N ASP A 106 -3.56 -10.71 9.57
CA ASP A 106 -4.44 -10.72 10.76
C ASP A 106 -3.69 -10.53 12.10
N GLN A 107 -2.79 -9.57 12.12
CA GLN A 107 -1.99 -9.19 13.31
C GLN A 107 -2.39 -7.82 13.87
N GLY A 108 -3.69 -7.52 13.85
CA GLY A 108 -4.22 -6.21 14.14
C GLY A 108 -3.89 -5.21 13.02
N ASP A 109 -3.66 -3.95 13.34
CA ASP A 109 -3.30 -2.92 12.37
C ASP A 109 -1.84 -3.00 11.90
N THR A 110 -1.40 -4.17 11.48
CA THR A 110 0.00 -4.38 11.10
C THR A 110 0.18 -5.07 9.78
N GLY A 111 -0.90 -5.34 9.06
CA GLY A 111 -0.81 -6.52 8.26
C GLY A 111 -1.00 -6.42 6.78
N ASN A 112 -1.24 -5.28 6.22
CA ASN A 112 -1.48 -5.17 4.79
C ASN A 112 -0.18 -5.35 4.00
N GLY A 113 0.23 -6.61 3.86
CA GLY A 113 1.33 -7.01 3.01
C GLY A 113 0.93 -6.96 1.55
N PHE A 114 1.73 -6.22 0.74
CA PHE A 114 1.58 -6.34 -0.68
C PHE A 114 2.97 -6.40 -1.31
N ARG A 115 3.13 -7.31 -2.26
CA ARG A 115 4.41 -7.66 -2.87
C ARG A 115 4.25 -7.67 -4.37
N MET A 116 5.21 -7.15 -5.08
CA MET A 116 5.19 -7.04 -6.53
C MET A 116 6.49 -7.57 -7.12
N ARG A 117 6.40 -8.40 -8.18
CA ARG A 117 7.55 -8.89 -8.95
C ARG A 117 8.65 -9.56 -8.12
N GLY A 118 8.29 -10.25 -7.04
CA GLY A 118 9.22 -10.94 -6.16
C GLY A 118 10.02 -10.06 -5.22
N PHE A 119 9.61 -8.79 -5.04
CA PHE A 119 10.13 -7.92 -3.99
C PHE A 119 9.35 -8.08 -2.68
N ALA A 120 9.83 -7.47 -1.60
CA ALA A 120 9.37 -7.66 -0.23
C ALA A 120 9.49 -9.12 0.24
N THR A 121 10.64 -9.69 0.02
CA THR A 121 11.09 -10.92 0.69
C THR A 121 11.29 -10.66 2.18
N GLN A 122 11.42 -11.72 2.97
CA GLN A 122 11.59 -11.63 4.42
C GLN A 122 12.62 -10.57 4.86
N GLY A 123 12.29 -9.84 5.91
CA GLY A 123 13.19 -8.90 6.57
C GLY A 123 13.28 -7.51 5.93
N THR A 124 12.61 -7.23 4.82
CA THR A 124 12.65 -5.92 4.17
C THR A 124 11.49 -4.99 4.56
N HIS A 125 10.54 -5.46 5.34
CA HIS A 125 9.36 -4.70 5.79
C HIS A 125 8.69 -3.89 4.66
N GLY A 126 8.60 -4.47 3.45
CA GLY A 126 7.86 -3.92 2.33
C GLY A 126 8.44 -2.70 1.61
N ALA A 127 9.68 -2.34 1.86
CA ALA A 127 10.32 -1.13 1.37
C ALA A 127 10.77 -1.15 -0.11
N ASP A 128 10.00 -1.75 -1.01
CA ASP A 128 10.41 -1.94 -2.41
C ASP A 128 9.42 -1.38 -3.43
N THR A 129 8.28 -0.88 -2.96
CA THR A 129 7.26 -0.24 -3.78
C THR A 129 6.96 1.14 -3.24
N ALA A 130 7.15 2.16 -4.06
CA ALA A 130 6.84 3.54 -3.70
C ALA A 130 5.32 3.74 -3.66
N ILE A 131 4.78 4.25 -2.56
CA ILE A 131 3.34 4.51 -2.40
C ILE A 131 3.13 6.00 -2.24
N TYR A 132 2.25 6.57 -3.06
CA TYR A 132 1.88 7.98 -3.04
C TYR A 132 0.36 8.14 -2.92
N ILE A 133 -0.10 9.02 -2.02
CA ILE A 133 -1.50 9.40 -1.88
C ILE A 133 -1.63 10.90 -2.12
N ASP A 134 -2.36 11.31 -3.16
CA ASP A 134 -2.45 12.71 -3.61
C ASP A 134 -1.06 13.37 -3.76
N GLY A 135 -0.06 12.63 -4.22
CA GLY A 135 1.32 13.11 -4.39
C GLY A 135 2.18 13.10 -3.13
N VAL A 136 1.65 12.67 -1.98
CA VAL A 136 2.40 12.53 -0.71
C VAL A 136 3.00 11.13 -0.62
N PRO A 137 4.33 10.96 -0.48
CA PRO A 137 4.96 9.66 -0.27
C PRO A 137 4.59 9.08 1.10
N GLN A 138 4.13 7.83 1.11
CA GLN A 138 3.58 7.15 2.29
C GLN A 138 4.56 6.17 2.95
N ASN A 139 5.61 5.79 2.26
CA ASN A 139 6.62 4.89 2.83
C ASN A 139 7.31 5.56 4.02
N ILE A 140 7.55 4.81 5.08
CA ILE A 140 8.21 5.30 6.30
C ILE A 140 9.57 4.63 6.38
N PRO A 141 10.66 5.37 6.06
CA PRO A 141 12.00 4.81 6.16
C PRO A 141 12.36 4.56 7.62
N SER A 142 13.13 3.51 7.88
CA SER A 142 13.70 3.22 9.21
C SER A 142 12.66 3.08 10.32
N SER A 143 11.53 2.42 10.03
CA SER A 143 10.48 2.22 11.02
C SER A 143 10.77 1.01 11.93
N GLN A 144 10.64 1.18 13.23
CA GLN A 144 10.78 0.13 14.25
C GLN A 144 9.43 -0.39 14.75
N GLY A 145 8.42 0.46 14.90
CA GLY A 145 7.03 0.08 15.08
C GLY A 145 6.47 -0.49 13.79
N GLY A 146 7.07 -0.10 12.69
CA GLY A 146 6.93 -0.60 11.35
C GLY A 146 5.69 -0.12 10.61
N ALA A 147 5.81 -0.01 9.30
CA ALA A 147 4.65 -0.03 8.42
C ALA A 147 3.99 -1.42 8.39
N GLY A 148 4.32 -2.26 9.37
CA GLY A 148 3.92 -3.66 9.40
C GLY A 148 4.73 -4.49 8.41
N HIS A 149 4.05 -5.36 7.67
CA HIS A 149 4.65 -6.18 6.61
C HIS A 149 4.38 -5.61 5.21
N GLY A 150 3.74 -4.45 5.12
CA GLY A 150 3.46 -3.73 3.88
C GLY A 150 4.48 -2.64 3.57
N PRO A 151 4.45 -2.07 2.36
CA PRO A 151 5.34 -0.98 1.93
C PRO A 151 5.02 0.34 2.64
N ALA A 152 3.79 0.52 3.12
CA ALA A 152 3.32 1.70 3.81
C ALA A 152 2.19 1.35 4.78
N PHE A 153 1.92 2.24 5.73
CA PHE A 153 0.78 2.12 6.63
C PHE A 153 -0.48 2.66 5.94
N LEU A 154 -1.34 1.77 5.45
CA LEU A 154 -2.55 2.08 4.69
C LEU A 154 -3.85 1.74 5.43
N GLU A 155 -3.80 1.27 6.66
CA GLU A 155 -4.93 0.82 7.45
C GLU A 155 -5.96 1.92 7.75
N TRP A 156 -5.55 3.18 7.63
CA TRP A 156 -6.42 4.34 7.75
C TRP A 156 -7.32 4.59 6.53
N MET A 157 -7.01 3.97 5.37
CA MET A 157 -7.79 4.18 4.16
C MET A 157 -8.99 3.25 4.07
N THR A 158 -10.09 3.78 3.56
CA THR A 158 -11.30 3.02 3.23
C THR A 158 -11.70 3.27 1.78
N GLY A 159 -12.48 2.36 1.18
CA GLY A 159 -12.97 2.51 -0.19
C GLY A 159 -13.77 3.81 -0.42
N ASP A 160 -14.42 4.33 0.63
CA ASP A 160 -15.19 5.58 0.56
C ASP A 160 -14.29 6.83 0.34
N MET A 161 -12.98 6.72 0.62
CA MET A 161 -12.01 7.81 0.45
C MET A 161 -11.31 7.78 -0.91
N ILE A 162 -11.31 6.65 -1.62
CA ILE A 162 -10.47 6.40 -2.79
C ILE A 162 -11.24 6.63 -4.09
N ASP A 163 -10.69 7.42 -4.99
CA ASP A 163 -11.17 7.63 -6.36
C ASP A 163 -10.53 6.61 -7.33
N THR A 164 -9.19 6.59 -7.38
CA THR A 164 -8.45 5.66 -8.23
C THR A 164 -7.16 5.19 -7.55
N ILE A 165 -6.71 3.99 -7.92
CA ILE A 165 -5.40 3.46 -7.58
C ILE A 165 -4.72 3.03 -8.88
N ASP A 166 -3.60 3.67 -9.21
CA ASP A 166 -2.74 3.27 -10.32
C ASP A 166 -1.55 2.48 -9.78
N VAL A 167 -1.44 1.22 -10.20
CA VAL A 167 -0.31 0.34 -9.88
C VAL A 167 0.62 0.28 -11.09
N ILE A 168 1.78 0.90 -10.98
CA ILE A 168 2.80 1.03 -12.01
C ILE A 168 3.88 -0.01 -11.73
N LYS A 169 4.09 -0.93 -12.66
CA LYS A 169 5.03 -2.03 -12.50
C LYS A 169 6.40 -1.68 -13.07
N GLY A 170 7.42 -1.89 -12.25
CA GLY A 170 8.77 -1.44 -12.56
C GLY A 170 8.97 0.06 -12.34
N PRO A 171 10.23 0.51 -12.22
CA PRO A 171 10.57 1.90 -11.91
C PRO A 171 10.53 2.82 -13.14
N VAL A 172 9.51 2.70 -14.00
CA VAL A 172 9.44 3.30 -15.33
C VAL A 172 9.23 4.83 -15.30
N SER A 173 8.71 5.40 -14.23
CA SER A 173 8.46 6.84 -14.10
C SER A 173 9.49 7.53 -13.20
N ALA A 174 9.98 8.69 -13.63
CA ALA A 174 10.88 9.55 -12.85
C ALA A 174 10.13 10.34 -11.75
N LEU A 175 8.81 10.34 -11.77
CA LEU A 175 7.99 11.03 -10.80
C LEU A 175 8.00 10.36 -9.40
N PHE A 176 8.42 9.12 -9.29
CA PHE A 176 8.47 8.37 -8.03
C PHE A 176 9.91 8.15 -7.60
N GLY A 177 10.20 8.53 -6.36
CA GLY A 177 11.55 8.51 -5.79
C GLY A 177 11.90 7.24 -5.05
N ASP A 178 12.29 7.40 -3.78
CA ASP A 178 12.76 6.31 -2.93
C ASP A 178 11.77 5.13 -2.86
N GLN A 179 12.34 3.94 -2.66
CA GLN A 179 11.64 2.66 -2.57
C GLN A 179 10.91 2.21 -3.85
N ASN A 180 11.26 2.77 -5.00
CA ASN A 180 10.70 2.45 -6.30
C ASN A 180 11.52 1.36 -7.03
N ARG A 181 11.78 0.20 -6.39
CA ARG A 181 12.50 -0.93 -7.02
C ARG A 181 11.54 -1.87 -7.77
N ALA A 182 10.39 -2.18 -7.18
CA ALA A 182 9.36 -3.02 -7.80
C ALA A 182 8.42 -2.20 -8.69
N GLY A 183 8.29 -0.92 -8.43
CA GLY A 183 7.36 0.00 -9.07
C GLY A 183 6.72 0.97 -8.08
N ALA A 184 5.60 1.56 -8.46
CA ALA A 184 4.91 2.54 -7.65
C ALA A 184 3.39 2.30 -7.61
N VAL A 185 2.76 2.78 -6.55
CA VAL A 185 1.30 2.87 -6.41
C VAL A 185 0.93 4.32 -6.17
N ALA A 186 0.09 4.87 -7.03
CA ALA A 186 -0.44 6.21 -6.91
C ALA A 186 -1.94 6.15 -6.59
N ILE A 187 -2.31 6.63 -5.41
CA ILE A 187 -3.69 6.66 -4.94
C ILE A 187 -4.18 8.10 -5.01
N ARG A 188 -5.33 8.30 -5.66
CA ARG A 188 -6.04 9.56 -5.65
C ARG A 188 -7.25 9.44 -4.76
N THR A 189 -7.45 10.41 -3.87
CA THR A 189 -8.62 10.47 -3.01
C THR A 189 -9.79 11.15 -3.70
N ARG A 190 -11.02 10.74 -3.32
CA ARG A 190 -12.26 11.30 -3.87
C ARG A 190 -12.39 12.78 -3.55
N GLU A 191 -13.18 13.44 -4.38
CA GLU A 191 -13.66 14.80 -4.15
C GLU A 191 -15.16 14.77 -3.82
N GLY A 192 -15.65 15.78 -3.12
CA GLY A 192 -17.08 15.97 -2.91
C GLY A 192 -17.83 16.39 -4.18
N GLY A 193 -19.12 16.54 -4.06
CA GLY A 193 -20.04 16.92 -5.15
C GLY A 193 -20.84 15.74 -5.67
N ALA A 194 -21.55 15.96 -6.78
CA ALA A 194 -22.55 15.03 -7.31
C ALA A 194 -22.01 13.61 -7.62
N ALA A 195 -20.72 13.48 -7.94
CA ALA A 195 -20.10 12.18 -8.22
C ALA A 195 -19.88 11.31 -6.96
N THR A 196 -20.02 11.89 -5.77
CA THR A 196 -19.84 11.18 -4.49
C THR A 196 -21.07 11.44 -3.62
N PRO A 197 -22.11 10.60 -3.67
CA PRO A 197 -23.33 10.82 -2.90
C PRO A 197 -23.07 10.67 -1.40
N SER A 198 -23.78 11.47 -0.59
CA SER A 198 -23.81 11.32 0.85
C SER A 198 -24.47 10.02 1.25
N SER A 199 -23.92 9.33 2.25
CA SER A 199 -24.45 8.03 2.69
C SER A 199 -24.06 7.69 4.13
N ALA A 200 -24.89 6.87 4.76
CA ALA A 200 -24.57 6.21 6.03
C ALA A 200 -24.59 4.69 5.81
N THR A 201 -23.57 4.00 6.32
CA THR A 201 -23.41 2.55 6.16
C THR A 201 -23.21 1.88 7.51
N VAL A 202 -23.90 0.78 7.74
CA VAL A 202 -23.64 -0.12 8.88
C VAL A 202 -23.27 -1.49 8.31
N THR A 203 -22.23 -2.10 8.85
CA THR A 203 -21.77 -3.45 8.46
C THR A 203 -21.60 -4.30 9.70
N VAL A 204 -22.00 -5.56 9.61
CA VAL A 204 -21.73 -6.60 10.61
C VAL A 204 -21.00 -7.76 9.93
N GLU A 205 -20.02 -8.32 10.62
CA GLU A 205 -19.13 -9.34 10.06
C GLU A 205 -18.89 -10.47 11.06
N SER A 206 -18.43 -11.60 10.56
CA SER A 206 -17.95 -12.71 11.39
C SER A 206 -16.93 -12.23 12.42
N TYR A 207 -16.79 -12.97 13.50
CA TYR A 207 -15.82 -12.71 14.59
C TYR A 207 -16.00 -11.37 15.30
N GLY A 208 -17.27 -10.95 15.46
CA GLY A 208 -17.65 -9.73 16.16
C GLY A 208 -17.37 -8.44 15.39
N GLY A 209 -17.10 -8.52 14.08
CA GLY A 209 -16.83 -7.35 13.25
C GLY A 209 -18.04 -6.43 13.12
N ARG A 210 -17.84 -5.14 13.36
CA ARG A 210 -18.86 -4.08 13.27
C ARG A 210 -18.23 -2.82 12.69
N ARG A 211 -18.89 -2.20 11.72
CA ARG A 211 -18.47 -0.95 11.12
C ARG A 211 -19.63 0.02 10.98
N GLY A 212 -19.39 1.29 11.31
CA GLY A 212 -20.25 2.41 10.96
C GLY A 212 -19.47 3.40 10.14
N SER A 213 -19.97 3.79 8.97
CA SER A 213 -19.36 4.78 8.10
C SER A 213 -20.37 5.84 7.69
N LEU A 214 -19.96 7.10 7.73
CA LEU A 214 -20.73 8.26 7.30
C LEU A 214 -19.93 9.02 6.23
N VAL A 215 -20.53 9.21 5.08
CA VAL A 215 -20.01 10.03 3.98
C VAL A 215 -20.91 11.24 3.84
N LEU A 216 -20.35 12.42 4.03
CA LEU A 216 -21.01 13.69 3.74
C LEU A 216 -20.31 14.37 2.59
N SER A 217 -21.04 14.65 1.54
CA SER A 217 -20.54 15.24 0.31
C SER A 217 -21.42 16.42 -0.09
N GLY A 218 -20.81 17.52 -0.46
CA GLY A 218 -21.51 18.73 -0.86
C GLY A 218 -20.76 19.50 -1.91
N GLU A 219 -21.51 20.29 -2.66
CA GLU A 219 -20.98 21.24 -3.65
C GLU A 219 -21.72 22.57 -3.49
N HIS A 220 -20.96 23.64 -3.34
CA HIS A 220 -21.48 24.99 -3.26
C HIS A 220 -20.66 25.91 -4.18
N GLY A 221 -21.25 26.28 -5.30
CA GLY A 221 -20.56 27.02 -6.34
C GLY A 221 -19.35 26.26 -6.89
N LYS A 222 -18.14 26.77 -6.65
CA LYS A 222 -16.89 26.12 -7.05
C LYS A 222 -16.26 25.25 -5.95
N LEU A 223 -16.82 25.29 -4.75
CA LEU A 223 -16.31 24.54 -3.61
C LEU A 223 -16.98 23.17 -3.54
N ARG A 224 -16.18 22.14 -3.36
CA ARG A 224 -16.61 20.75 -3.13
C ARG A 224 -16.03 20.27 -1.83
N SER A 225 -16.85 19.68 -0.98
CA SER A 225 -16.44 19.16 0.32
C SER A 225 -16.80 17.69 0.46
N LEU A 226 -15.90 16.90 1.01
CA LEU A 226 -16.09 15.51 1.35
C LEU A 226 -15.64 15.26 2.78
N VAL A 227 -16.52 14.69 3.59
CA VAL A 227 -16.18 14.17 4.92
C VAL A 227 -16.48 12.68 4.93
N VAL A 228 -15.54 11.88 5.41
CA VAL A 228 -15.75 10.45 5.70
C VAL A 228 -15.38 10.20 7.15
N ALA A 229 -16.36 9.77 7.96
CA ALA A 229 -16.15 9.32 9.33
C ALA A 229 -16.40 7.81 9.40
N ASP A 230 -15.48 7.08 9.99
CA ASP A 230 -15.52 5.61 10.04
C ASP A 230 -15.13 5.13 11.44
N ARG A 231 -15.91 4.19 11.96
CA ARG A 231 -15.59 3.46 13.19
C ARG A 231 -15.69 1.96 12.90
N TYR A 232 -14.63 1.23 13.24
CA TYR A 232 -14.54 -0.22 13.07
C TYR A 232 -14.10 -0.89 14.35
N SER A 233 -14.72 -2.02 14.67
CA SER A 233 -14.36 -2.88 15.80
C SER A 233 -14.44 -4.34 15.38
N LEU A 234 -13.47 -5.14 15.77
CA LEU A 234 -13.37 -6.59 15.49
C LEU A 234 -12.83 -7.29 16.72
N ASP A 235 -13.51 -8.35 17.18
CA ASP A 235 -12.99 -9.22 18.25
C ASP A 235 -11.89 -10.16 17.75
N GLY A 236 -11.88 -10.46 16.43
CA GLY A 236 -10.85 -11.27 15.77
C GLY A 236 -11.11 -12.77 15.76
N PHE A 237 -10.54 -13.45 14.77
CA PHE A 237 -10.63 -14.90 14.58
C PHE A 237 -9.87 -15.68 15.65
N ARG A 238 -8.76 -15.15 16.13
CA ARG A 238 -7.83 -15.81 17.05
C ARG A 238 -8.02 -15.33 18.48
N HIS A 239 -7.76 -16.20 19.44
CA HIS A 239 -7.88 -15.88 20.87
C HIS A 239 -7.01 -14.67 21.25
N GLY A 240 -7.60 -13.69 21.92
CA GLY A 240 -6.94 -12.49 22.38
C GLY A 240 -6.57 -11.47 21.28
N ALA A 241 -6.94 -11.73 20.03
CA ALA A 241 -6.85 -10.72 18.97
C ALA A 241 -8.02 -9.73 19.08
N PHE A 242 -7.80 -8.48 18.73
CA PHE A 242 -8.85 -7.51 18.49
C PHE A 242 -8.31 -6.34 17.65
N THR A 243 -9.20 -5.56 17.07
CA THR A 243 -8.88 -4.29 16.39
C THR A 243 -10.00 -3.30 16.60
N ASP A 244 -9.69 -2.11 17.10
CA ASP A 244 -10.58 -0.96 17.21
C ASP A 244 -9.98 0.21 16.44
N ARG A 245 -10.73 0.78 15.48
CA ARG A 245 -10.29 1.92 14.65
C ARG A 245 -11.29 3.05 14.65
N SER A 246 -10.79 4.28 14.64
CA SER A 246 -11.55 5.49 14.38
C SER A 246 -10.85 6.30 13.31
N ASN A 247 -11.60 6.80 12.35
CA ASN A 247 -11.06 7.51 11.22
C ASN A 247 -11.94 8.71 10.86
N LEU A 248 -11.32 9.85 10.61
CA LEU A 248 -11.96 11.05 10.09
C LEU A 248 -11.12 11.59 8.94
N PHE A 249 -11.72 11.65 7.77
CA PHE A 249 -11.15 12.23 6.57
C PHE A 249 -12.01 13.45 6.16
N TRP A 250 -11.36 14.55 5.85
CA TRP A 250 -11.99 15.72 5.29
C TRP A 250 -11.17 16.24 4.12
N LYS A 251 -11.84 16.54 2.99
CA LYS A 251 -11.23 17.17 1.83
C LYS A 251 -12.11 18.28 1.31
N LEU A 252 -11.54 19.46 1.19
CA LEU A 252 -12.14 20.63 0.55
C LEU A 252 -11.41 20.85 -0.78
N SER A 253 -12.13 21.03 -1.88
CA SER A 253 -11.53 21.29 -3.19
C SER A 253 -12.28 22.37 -3.95
N ALA A 254 -11.56 23.08 -4.81
CA ALA A 254 -12.13 24.11 -5.68
C ALA A 254 -11.42 24.12 -7.05
N THR A 255 -12.19 24.31 -8.11
CA THR A 255 -11.63 24.59 -9.43
C THR A 255 -11.54 26.09 -9.62
N ILE A 256 -10.31 26.62 -9.71
CA ILE A 256 -10.02 28.05 -9.86
C ILE A 256 -9.10 28.23 -11.06
N GLY A 257 -9.59 28.88 -12.11
CA GLY A 257 -8.87 28.99 -13.38
C GLY A 257 -8.58 27.60 -13.97
N ASP A 258 -7.33 27.36 -14.27
CA ASP A 258 -6.81 26.10 -14.85
C ASP A 258 -6.41 25.05 -13.80
N GLY A 259 -6.66 25.33 -12.51
CA GLY A 259 -6.23 24.46 -11.41
C GLY A 259 -7.36 23.94 -10.53
N VAL A 260 -7.21 22.70 -10.07
CA VAL A 260 -7.96 22.16 -8.94
C VAL A 260 -7.07 22.25 -7.70
N TYR A 261 -7.53 23.02 -6.74
CA TYR A 261 -6.89 23.19 -5.42
C TYR A 261 -7.63 22.37 -4.41
N SER A 262 -6.92 21.70 -3.52
CA SER A 262 -7.53 20.96 -2.41
C SER A 262 -6.75 21.08 -1.11
N LEU A 263 -7.48 21.05 -0.02
CA LEU A 263 -6.96 20.89 1.34
C LEU A 263 -7.58 19.61 1.91
N ARG A 264 -6.72 18.68 2.37
CA ARG A 264 -7.14 17.42 2.98
C ARG A 264 -6.60 17.33 4.40
N ALA A 265 -7.46 16.98 5.34
CA ALA A 265 -7.08 16.66 6.71
C ALA A 265 -7.54 15.23 7.02
N THR A 266 -6.71 14.48 7.74
CA THR A 266 -7.06 13.14 8.21
C THR A 266 -6.69 12.98 9.67
N TYR A 267 -7.54 12.28 10.42
CA TYR A 267 -7.25 11.79 11.75
C TYR A 267 -7.55 10.31 11.82
N TYR A 268 -6.61 9.53 12.28
CA TYR A 268 -6.72 8.09 12.47
C TYR A 268 -6.20 7.70 13.85
N LYS A 269 -6.92 6.77 14.49
CA LYS A 269 -6.48 6.13 15.72
C LYS A 269 -6.93 4.70 15.74
N SER A 270 -6.03 3.81 16.16
CA SER A 270 -6.36 2.40 16.42
C SER A 270 -5.69 1.87 17.67
N ASP A 271 -6.38 0.91 18.30
CA ASP A 271 -5.86 0.03 19.34
C ASP A 271 -6.07 -1.42 18.87
N PHE A 272 -5.08 -2.27 19.04
CA PHE A 272 -5.16 -3.64 18.56
C PHE A 272 -4.35 -4.64 19.39
N ALA A 273 -4.71 -5.91 19.26
CA ALA A 273 -3.93 -7.05 19.74
C ALA A 273 -3.72 -8.05 18.60
N GLY A 274 -2.47 -8.48 18.41
CA GLY A 274 -2.10 -9.51 17.44
C GLY A 274 -1.86 -10.84 18.11
N ALA A 275 -2.38 -11.92 17.53
CA ALA A 275 -2.20 -13.26 18.06
C ALA A 275 -0.83 -13.91 17.75
N GLY A 276 0.02 -13.22 16.97
CA GLY A 276 1.34 -13.72 16.58
C GLY A 276 1.28 -14.87 15.55
N TYR A 277 2.42 -15.49 15.32
CA TYR A 277 2.57 -16.59 14.36
C TYR A 277 2.55 -17.92 15.07
N LEU A 278 2.03 -18.99 14.45
CA LEU A 278 2.06 -20.34 14.98
C LEU A 278 3.13 -21.18 14.28
N SER A 279 3.75 -22.09 15.03
CA SER A 279 4.70 -23.04 14.47
C SER A 279 4.02 -23.91 13.41
N LEU A 280 4.59 -23.99 12.20
CA LEU A 280 4.06 -24.83 11.15
C LEU A 280 4.00 -26.32 11.54
N PRO A 281 5.05 -26.93 12.12
CA PRO A 281 4.95 -28.31 12.62
C PRO A 281 3.84 -28.53 13.64
N ALA A 282 3.59 -27.56 14.53
CA ALA A 282 2.49 -27.65 15.49
C ALA A 282 1.12 -27.59 14.80
N MET A 283 0.96 -26.72 13.79
CA MET A 283 -0.25 -26.64 12.99
C MET A 283 -0.54 -27.94 12.23
N GLU A 284 0.49 -28.55 11.67
CA GLU A 284 0.39 -29.86 11.01
C GLU A 284 0.10 -30.98 12.00
N GLY A 285 0.58 -30.85 13.22
CA GLY A 285 0.27 -31.75 14.35
C GLY A 285 -1.13 -31.57 14.95
N GLY A 286 -1.94 -30.63 14.41
CA GLY A 286 -3.32 -30.43 14.84
C GLY A 286 -3.52 -29.34 15.89
N LEU A 287 -2.55 -28.42 16.07
CA LEU A 287 -2.75 -27.25 16.91
C LEU A 287 -4.00 -26.46 16.42
N ASP A 288 -4.81 -26.02 17.38
CA ASP A 288 -5.99 -25.20 17.09
C ASP A 288 -5.60 -23.90 16.36
N PRO A 289 -6.15 -23.63 15.17
CA PRO A 289 -5.86 -22.40 14.41
C PRO A 289 -6.28 -21.12 15.12
N HIS A 290 -7.14 -21.19 16.13
CA HIS A 290 -7.53 -20.05 16.96
C HIS A 290 -6.49 -19.72 18.04
N SER A 291 -5.47 -20.55 18.23
CA SER A 291 -4.46 -20.39 19.28
C SER A 291 -3.66 -19.09 19.11
N THR A 292 -3.22 -18.55 20.23
CA THR A 292 -2.30 -17.41 20.29
C THR A 292 -0.87 -17.89 20.46
N MET A 293 0.08 -17.23 19.82
CA MET A 293 1.49 -17.53 20.00
C MET A 293 1.89 -17.41 21.48
N TYR A 294 2.42 -18.50 22.06
CA TYR A 294 2.80 -18.59 23.48
C TYR A 294 1.66 -18.29 24.48
N ASP A 295 0.40 -18.38 24.08
CA ASP A 295 -0.76 -17.96 24.89
C ASP A 295 -0.67 -16.52 25.42
N LEU A 296 0.11 -15.68 24.76
CA LEU A 296 0.41 -14.32 25.14
C LEU A 296 0.14 -13.38 23.93
N PRO A 297 -1.06 -12.76 23.81
CA PRO A 297 -1.34 -11.88 22.69
C PRO A 297 -0.43 -10.65 22.70
N GLY A 298 0.02 -10.25 21.51
CA GLY A 298 0.68 -8.98 21.29
C GLY A 298 -0.29 -7.82 21.51
N PHE A 299 0.21 -6.61 21.52
CA PHE A 299 -0.58 -5.39 21.64
C PHE A 299 0.07 -4.25 20.85
N GLY A 300 -0.71 -3.26 20.51
CA GLY A 300 -0.21 -2.10 19.78
C GLY A 300 -1.27 -1.03 19.63
N ALA A 301 -0.82 0.12 19.19
CA ALA A 301 -1.66 1.26 18.86
C ALA A 301 -1.03 2.03 17.69
N ALA A 302 -1.86 2.75 16.94
CA ALA A 302 -1.38 3.69 15.95
C ALA A 302 -2.24 4.96 16.00
N GLN A 303 -1.58 6.10 15.78
CA GLN A 303 -2.24 7.39 15.60
C GLN A 303 -1.59 8.10 14.42
N ARG A 304 -2.40 8.76 13.60
CA ARG A 304 -1.92 9.53 12.47
C ARG A 304 -2.78 10.76 12.27
N GLN A 305 -2.13 11.90 12.10
CA GLN A 305 -2.77 13.15 11.74
C GLN A 305 -2.04 13.71 10.52
N THR A 306 -2.79 14.11 9.51
CA THR A 306 -2.17 14.60 8.28
C THR A 306 -2.91 15.82 7.77
N LEU A 307 -2.18 16.84 7.33
CA LEU A 307 -2.68 17.98 6.59
C LEU A 307 -1.96 18.05 5.25
N VAL A 308 -2.71 18.10 4.15
CA VAL A 308 -2.17 18.13 2.79
C VAL A 308 -2.82 19.25 2.00
N PHE A 309 -2.01 20.13 1.45
CA PHE A 309 -2.40 21.04 0.38
C PHE A 309 -1.99 20.44 -0.95
N ASN A 310 -2.86 20.47 -1.94
CA ASN A 310 -2.57 19.98 -3.29
C ASN A 310 -3.14 20.93 -4.36
N ARG A 311 -2.36 21.13 -5.40
CA ARG A 311 -2.81 21.78 -6.66
C ARG A 311 -2.45 20.89 -7.82
N ARG A 312 -3.41 20.63 -8.71
CA ARG A 312 -3.19 19.93 -9.98
C ARG A 312 -3.87 20.68 -11.13
N PRO A 313 -3.42 20.51 -12.38
CA PRO A 313 -4.14 21.03 -13.54
C PRO A 313 -5.58 20.50 -13.59
N ALA A 314 -6.54 21.34 -13.96
CA ALA A 314 -7.94 20.95 -14.05
C ALA A 314 -8.20 20.02 -15.25
N SER A 315 -7.51 20.24 -16.37
CA SER A 315 -7.53 19.37 -17.55
C SER A 315 -6.83 18.02 -17.32
N GLY A 316 -5.98 17.93 -16.28
CA GLY A 316 -5.11 16.78 -16.07
C GLY A 316 -3.94 16.65 -17.04
N GLU A 317 -3.79 17.60 -17.98
CA GLU A 317 -2.82 17.53 -19.08
C GLU A 317 -1.55 18.33 -18.82
N ALA A 318 -1.60 19.64 -18.98
CA ALA A 318 -0.46 20.54 -18.83
C ALA A 318 -0.69 21.54 -17.71
N GLY A 319 0.40 22.04 -17.12
CA GLY A 319 0.37 23.06 -16.10
C GLY A 319 1.20 22.67 -14.88
N TRP A 320 1.27 23.58 -13.93
CA TRP A 320 2.01 23.33 -12.70
C TRP A 320 1.21 22.52 -11.69
N PHE A 321 1.92 21.73 -10.90
CA PHE A 321 1.37 20.98 -9.79
C PHE A 321 2.19 21.25 -8.52
N ALA A 322 1.54 21.19 -7.37
CA ALA A 322 2.20 21.32 -6.09
C ALA A 322 1.47 20.49 -5.03
N THR A 323 2.24 19.92 -4.13
CA THR A 323 1.76 19.25 -2.92
C THR A 323 2.63 19.72 -1.76
N ALA A 324 2.01 20.13 -0.64
CA ALA A 324 2.71 20.38 0.60
C ALA A 324 1.97 19.63 1.72
N TYR A 325 2.71 19.05 2.66
CA TYR A 325 2.12 18.23 3.70
C TYR A 325 2.86 18.30 5.01
N ALA A 326 2.10 18.09 6.07
CA ALA A 326 2.58 17.87 7.41
C ALA A 326 1.85 16.69 8.02
N GLU A 327 2.57 15.82 8.69
CA GLU A 327 2.04 14.60 9.29
C GLU A 327 2.66 14.38 10.67
N ASP A 328 1.83 13.95 11.61
CA ASP A 328 2.21 13.41 12.89
C ASP A 328 1.83 11.93 12.92
N PHE A 329 2.80 11.07 13.09
CA PHE A 329 2.66 9.62 13.01
C PHE A 329 3.26 8.96 14.24
N GLU A 330 2.43 8.30 15.00
CA GLU A 330 2.83 7.49 16.15
C GLU A 330 2.35 6.06 15.94
N ARG A 331 3.22 5.09 16.20
CA ARG A 331 2.86 3.68 16.14
C ARG A 331 3.68 2.82 17.07
N SER A 332 2.99 1.90 17.71
CA SER A 332 3.60 0.88 18.55
C SER A 332 3.12 -0.53 18.18
N ARG A 333 3.96 -1.51 18.43
CA ARG A 333 3.62 -2.93 18.28
C ARG A 333 4.49 -3.81 19.16
N ALA A 334 3.85 -4.62 19.99
CA ALA A 334 4.50 -5.66 20.78
C ALA A 334 4.32 -7.02 20.10
N ILE A 335 5.43 -7.70 19.81
CA ILE A 335 5.47 -9.03 19.21
C ILE A 335 5.94 -10.01 20.29
N GLN A 336 5.27 -11.15 20.39
CA GLN A 336 5.60 -12.21 21.33
C GLN A 336 6.97 -12.84 21.01
N THR A 337 7.80 -13.00 22.02
CA THR A 337 9.12 -13.67 21.91
C THR A 337 9.25 -14.87 22.83
N SER A 338 8.41 -14.96 23.86
CA SER A 338 8.26 -16.12 24.74
C SER A 338 6.92 -16.06 25.47
N THR A 339 6.66 -17.01 26.36
CA THR A 339 5.44 -17.05 27.20
C THR A 339 5.29 -15.86 28.15
N THR A 340 6.34 -15.09 28.40
CA THR A 340 6.33 -13.94 29.33
C THR A 340 6.90 -12.65 28.70
N GLN A 341 7.39 -12.71 27.47
CA GLN A 341 8.14 -11.59 26.88
C GLN A 341 7.58 -11.15 25.54
N HIS A 342 7.68 -9.84 25.30
CA HIS A 342 7.46 -9.22 23.99
C HIS A 342 8.68 -8.39 23.58
N THR A 343 8.86 -8.24 22.27
CA THR A 343 9.64 -7.12 21.70
C THR A 343 8.66 -6.04 21.28
N TYR A 344 8.73 -4.89 21.95
CA TYR A 344 7.91 -3.73 21.68
C TYR A 344 8.65 -2.77 20.76
N GLY A 345 8.12 -2.52 19.57
CA GLY A 345 8.61 -1.52 18.63
C GLY A 345 7.76 -0.26 18.70
N TYR A 346 8.40 0.89 18.59
CA TYR A 346 7.77 2.21 18.65
C TYR A 346 8.37 3.15 17.63
N ASP A 347 7.53 3.96 17.02
CA ASP A 347 7.87 5.09 16.16
C ASP A 347 7.00 6.28 16.53
N ASP A 348 7.62 7.44 16.68
CA ASP A 348 6.98 8.76 16.84
C ASP A 348 7.68 9.73 15.88
N ARG A 349 6.95 10.27 14.90
CA ARG A 349 7.55 11.10 13.83
C ARG A 349 6.69 12.26 13.42
N GLY A 350 7.32 13.45 13.37
CA GLY A 350 6.85 14.56 12.56
C GLY A 350 7.41 14.42 11.14
N ILE A 351 6.52 14.39 10.13
CA ILE A 351 6.87 14.26 8.72
C ILE A 351 6.40 15.49 7.98
N TYR A 352 7.32 16.16 7.29
CA TYR A 352 7.03 17.39 6.54
C TYR A 352 7.58 17.28 5.13
N GLY A 353 6.86 17.80 4.15
CA GLY A 353 7.41 17.82 2.83
C GLY A 353 6.64 18.67 1.84
N ALA A 354 7.30 18.88 0.72
CA ALA A 354 6.72 19.55 -0.41
C ALA A 354 7.22 18.92 -1.71
N ARG A 355 6.35 18.95 -2.72
CA ARG A 355 6.62 18.49 -4.07
C ARG A 355 5.97 19.46 -5.04
N GLY A 356 6.66 19.76 -6.14
CA GLY A 356 6.08 20.62 -7.17
C GLY A 356 6.79 20.48 -8.49
N GLY A 357 6.16 20.97 -9.53
CA GLY A 357 6.70 20.94 -10.86
C GLY A 357 5.75 21.53 -11.90
N ASN A 358 6.14 21.43 -13.15
CA ASN A 358 5.31 21.82 -14.27
C ASN A 358 5.40 20.80 -15.40
N THR A 359 4.29 20.64 -16.10
CA THR A 359 4.20 19.86 -17.34
C THR A 359 3.87 20.79 -18.49
N TRP A 360 4.68 20.74 -19.52
CA TRP A 360 4.49 21.48 -20.78
C TRP A 360 4.12 20.50 -21.89
N THR A 361 3.18 20.90 -22.71
CA THR A 361 2.85 20.25 -23.97
C THR A 361 3.32 21.10 -25.14
N PHE A 362 3.89 20.47 -26.14
CA PHE A 362 4.36 21.11 -27.37
C PHE A 362 3.55 20.53 -28.53
N GLY A 363 2.31 21.02 -28.65
CA GLY A 363 1.30 20.41 -29.51
C GLY A 363 1.10 18.93 -29.16
N ASP A 364 0.80 18.11 -30.18
CA ASP A 364 0.67 16.65 -30.01
C ASP A 364 2.01 15.90 -30.05
N ALA A 365 3.12 16.63 -30.30
CA ALA A 365 4.40 16.01 -30.55
C ALA A 365 5.18 15.67 -29.27
N ALA A 366 5.13 16.54 -28.26
CA ALA A 366 5.97 16.34 -27.07
C ALA A 366 5.31 16.78 -25.77
N VAL A 367 5.71 16.13 -24.71
CA VAL A 367 5.38 16.46 -23.32
C VAL A 367 6.66 16.47 -22.51
N LEU A 368 6.82 17.46 -21.65
CA LEU A 368 7.94 17.57 -20.73
C LEU A 368 7.44 17.90 -19.33
N THR A 369 7.83 17.12 -18.37
CA THR A 369 7.59 17.36 -16.94
C THR A 369 8.93 17.59 -16.24
N LEU A 370 9.03 18.66 -15.47
CA LEU A 370 10.15 18.96 -14.58
C LEU A 370 9.60 19.20 -13.17
N GLY A 371 10.24 18.65 -12.16
CA GLY A 371 9.81 18.85 -10.79
C GLY A 371 10.90 18.56 -9.77
N ALA A 372 10.55 18.89 -8.53
CA ALA A 372 11.39 18.66 -7.36
C ALA A 372 10.52 18.25 -6.16
N GLU A 373 11.13 17.57 -5.20
CA GLU A 373 10.51 17.25 -3.92
C GLU A 373 11.55 17.31 -2.80
N ALA A 374 11.04 17.58 -1.59
CA ALA A 374 11.81 17.48 -0.36
C ALA A 374 10.92 16.91 0.73
N ARG A 375 11.52 16.09 1.60
CA ARG A 375 10.85 15.48 2.74
C ARG A 375 11.81 15.44 3.92
N LYS A 376 11.29 15.76 5.10
CA LYS A 376 11.97 15.65 6.37
C LYS A 376 11.13 14.79 7.33
N ASP A 377 11.75 13.74 7.86
CA ASP A 377 11.22 12.91 8.95
C ASP A 377 12.05 13.15 10.19
N LYS A 378 11.43 13.50 11.31
CA LYS A 378 12.12 13.74 12.57
C LYS A 378 11.35 13.07 13.71
N GLY A 379 12.08 12.32 14.55
CA GLY A 379 11.46 11.68 15.71
C GLY A 379 12.23 10.46 16.20
N ASP A 380 11.57 9.65 16.99
CA ASP A 380 12.15 8.56 17.75
C ASP A 380 11.72 7.21 17.19
N ALA A 381 12.65 6.26 17.12
CA ALA A 381 12.35 4.89 16.77
C ALA A 381 13.12 3.92 17.67
N TYR A 382 12.42 3.03 18.37
CA TYR A 382 13.09 2.06 19.22
C TYR A 382 12.42 0.69 19.24
N ARG A 383 13.20 -0.32 19.64
CA ARG A 383 12.70 -1.63 20.08
C ARG A 383 13.18 -1.91 21.49
N GLN A 384 12.24 -2.31 22.35
CA GLN A 384 12.49 -2.56 23.77
C GLN A 384 11.92 -3.92 24.18
N GLN A 385 12.60 -4.62 25.05
CA GLN A 385 12.06 -5.84 25.66
C GLN A 385 11.03 -5.49 26.74
N TYR A 386 9.90 -6.19 26.69
CA TYR A 386 8.85 -6.13 27.70
C TYR A 386 8.72 -7.50 28.36
N ARG A 387 8.52 -7.52 29.66
CA ARG A 387 8.19 -8.71 30.43
C ARG A 387 6.86 -8.49 31.13
N GLU A 388 5.92 -9.43 30.99
CA GLU A 388 4.58 -9.31 31.58
C GLU A 388 3.90 -7.98 31.23
N ARG A 389 4.07 -7.54 29.98
CA ARG A 389 3.60 -6.25 29.44
C ARG A 389 4.20 -5.00 30.08
N GLN A 390 5.27 -5.12 30.87
CA GLN A 390 6.00 -3.98 31.44
C GLN A 390 7.35 -3.80 30.72
N PRO A 391 7.75 -2.55 30.46
CA PRO A 391 9.03 -2.26 29.85
C PRO A 391 10.18 -2.71 30.76
N THR A 392 11.22 -3.27 30.16
CA THR A 392 12.49 -3.56 30.84
C THR A 392 13.52 -2.48 30.47
N ALA A 393 14.67 -2.45 31.13
CA ALA A 393 15.77 -1.57 30.74
C ALA A 393 16.47 -1.98 29.42
N ASN A 394 16.06 -3.11 28.81
CA ASN A 394 16.75 -3.69 27.66
C ASN A 394 16.17 -3.18 26.34
N TYR A 395 16.90 -2.29 25.68
CA TYR A 395 16.62 -1.91 24.30
C TYR A 395 17.31 -2.87 23.32
N VAL A 396 16.60 -3.25 22.26
CA VAL A 396 17.17 -3.90 21.08
C VAL A 396 17.90 -2.85 20.24
N ASN A 397 17.21 -1.75 19.96
CA ASN A 397 17.77 -0.50 19.45
C ASN A 397 16.99 0.69 20.02
N ASN A 398 17.58 1.88 19.93
CA ASN A 398 16.95 3.13 20.32
C ASN A 398 17.66 4.29 19.60
N GLN A 399 16.93 5.01 18.76
CA GLN A 399 17.50 6.02 17.87
C GLN A 399 16.59 7.26 17.77
N ASP A 400 17.23 8.45 17.85
CA ASP A 400 16.61 9.66 17.35
C ASP A 400 16.99 9.82 15.87
N LEU A 401 16.03 10.17 15.07
CA LEU A 401 16.13 10.26 13.61
C LEU A 401 15.87 11.69 13.13
N ASP A 402 16.77 12.22 12.33
CA ASP A 402 16.56 13.42 11.52
C ASP A 402 16.93 13.09 10.07
N LEU A 403 15.91 12.76 9.25
CA LEU A 403 16.11 12.24 7.90
C LEU A 403 15.62 13.27 6.89
N LEU A 404 16.57 13.94 6.20
CA LEU A 404 16.24 14.85 5.09
C LEU A 404 16.50 14.14 3.76
N THR A 405 15.48 14.14 2.90
CA THR A 405 15.58 13.67 1.52
C THR A 405 15.13 14.76 0.57
N TYR A 406 15.80 14.90 -0.56
CA TYR A 406 15.33 15.77 -1.64
C TYR A 406 15.73 15.21 -3.00
N GLY A 407 14.86 15.48 -3.98
CA GLY A 407 15.06 14.99 -5.34
C GLY A 407 14.60 15.99 -6.38
N VAL A 408 15.22 15.90 -7.54
CA VAL A 408 14.79 16.60 -8.75
C VAL A 408 14.59 15.58 -9.87
N PHE A 409 13.59 15.81 -10.69
CA PHE A 409 13.25 14.87 -11.75
C PHE A 409 12.84 15.59 -13.03
N VAL A 410 13.17 14.95 -14.15
CA VAL A 410 12.73 15.33 -15.48
C VAL A 410 12.19 14.09 -16.18
N GLN A 411 11.06 14.23 -16.87
CA GLN A 411 10.46 13.17 -17.67
C GLN A 411 9.85 13.78 -18.92
N GLY A 412 10.14 13.18 -20.07
CA GLY A 412 9.62 13.65 -21.35
C GLY A 412 9.13 12.50 -22.21
N GLN A 413 8.23 12.84 -23.14
CA GLN A 413 7.76 11.99 -24.21
C GLN A 413 7.85 12.77 -25.52
N TYR A 414 8.24 12.07 -26.57
CA TYR A 414 8.34 12.65 -27.90
C TYR A 414 7.80 11.68 -28.95
N ARG A 415 6.85 12.12 -29.74
CA ARG A 415 6.30 11.36 -30.87
C ARG A 415 7.21 11.54 -32.07
N VAL A 416 8.12 10.59 -32.26
CA VAL A 416 9.10 10.60 -33.36
C VAL A 416 8.47 10.22 -34.70
N LEU A 417 7.42 9.39 -34.68
CA LEU A 417 6.58 9.01 -35.79
C LEU A 417 5.11 9.02 -35.35
N PRO A 418 4.12 9.11 -36.25
CA PRO A 418 2.71 9.06 -35.87
C PRO A 418 2.35 7.84 -35.00
N THR A 419 3.07 6.72 -35.19
CA THR A 419 2.85 5.46 -34.47
C THR A 419 3.88 5.17 -33.40
N VAL A 420 4.95 5.99 -33.24
CA VAL A 420 6.06 5.70 -32.31
C VAL A 420 6.28 6.90 -31.37
N LYS A 421 6.22 6.60 -30.09
CA LYS A 421 6.46 7.54 -29.00
C LYS A 421 7.70 7.08 -28.20
N LEU A 422 8.66 7.97 -28.04
CA LEU A 422 9.80 7.74 -27.15
C LEU A 422 9.52 8.33 -25.77
N HIS A 423 10.01 7.68 -24.76
CA HIS A 423 9.97 8.11 -23.38
C HIS A 423 11.37 8.21 -22.82
N GLY A 424 11.67 9.30 -22.11
CA GLY A 424 12.95 9.49 -21.43
C GLY A 424 12.75 10.22 -20.12
N GLY A 425 13.54 9.88 -19.13
CA GLY A 425 13.52 10.57 -17.84
C GLY A 425 14.77 10.29 -17.03
N ALA A 426 15.01 11.14 -16.06
CA ALA A 426 16.03 10.96 -15.06
C ALA A 426 15.57 11.58 -13.73
N ARG A 427 16.05 11.01 -12.65
CA ARG A 427 15.83 11.54 -11.32
C ARG A 427 17.14 11.48 -10.54
N TYR A 428 17.43 12.56 -9.82
CA TYR A 428 18.49 12.65 -8.83
C TYR A 428 17.88 12.76 -7.46
N ASP A 429 18.30 11.91 -6.52
CA ASP A 429 17.90 11.95 -5.12
C ASP A 429 19.13 12.06 -4.23
N ARG A 430 19.00 12.80 -3.12
CA ARG A 430 20.00 12.95 -2.10
C ARG A 430 19.40 12.75 -0.72
N PHE A 431 20.18 12.11 0.12
CA PHE A 431 19.87 11.77 1.51
C PHE A 431 20.87 12.45 2.42
N ASP A 432 20.39 13.12 3.45
CA ASP A 432 21.20 13.72 4.51
C ASP A 432 20.54 13.36 5.85
N TYR A 433 21.09 12.36 6.52
CA TYR A 433 20.54 11.79 7.75
C TYR A 433 21.47 12.10 8.91
N ASP A 434 20.89 12.49 10.04
CA ASP A 434 21.55 12.58 11.33
C ASP A 434 20.91 11.56 12.29
N LEU A 435 21.72 10.62 12.76
CA LEU A 435 21.28 9.44 13.52
C LEU A 435 21.96 9.45 14.89
N VAL A 436 21.17 9.71 15.93
CA VAL A 436 21.64 9.63 17.32
C VAL A 436 21.26 8.26 17.89
N ASN A 437 22.25 7.42 18.14
CA ASN A 437 22.01 6.10 18.71
C ASN A 437 22.04 6.18 20.25
N LEU A 438 20.86 6.21 20.86
CA LEU A 438 20.71 6.36 22.31
C LEU A 438 21.07 5.09 23.08
N LYS A 439 20.99 3.89 22.45
CA LYS A 439 21.45 2.63 23.05
C LYS A 439 22.97 2.53 23.04
N LEU A 440 23.62 2.94 21.95
CA LEU A 440 25.06 2.90 21.76
C LEU A 440 25.53 4.23 21.19
N PRO A 441 25.79 5.26 22.01
CA PRO A 441 26.15 6.59 21.54
C PRO A 441 27.36 6.63 20.59
N ALA A 442 28.30 5.70 20.72
CA ALA A 442 29.45 5.55 19.82
C ALA A 442 29.08 5.14 18.38
N ALA A 443 27.85 4.67 18.15
CA ALA A 443 27.31 4.37 16.83
C ALA A 443 26.48 5.52 16.25
N SER A 444 26.37 6.64 16.93
CA SER A 444 25.75 7.87 16.37
C SER A 444 26.56 8.37 15.18
N THR A 445 25.88 8.74 14.09
CA THR A 445 26.56 9.12 12.86
C THR A 445 25.68 9.95 11.93
N GLY A 446 26.28 10.79 11.12
CA GLY A 446 25.64 11.34 9.92
C GLY A 446 25.83 10.40 8.73
N TYR A 447 24.87 10.43 7.81
CA TYR A 447 24.93 9.70 6.55
C TYR A 447 24.57 10.63 5.39
N LYS A 448 25.39 10.61 4.33
CA LYS A 448 25.13 11.36 3.09
C LYS A 448 25.23 10.43 1.90
N GLY A 449 24.11 10.25 1.21
CA GLY A 449 24.02 9.42 0.02
C GLY A 449 23.37 10.18 -1.12
N SER A 450 23.62 9.73 -2.35
CA SER A 450 22.89 10.22 -3.52
C SER A 450 22.80 9.15 -4.60
N VAL A 451 21.79 9.28 -5.47
CA VAL A 451 21.59 8.34 -6.57
C VAL A 451 20.98 9.04 -7.78
N ILE A 452 21.40 8.62 -8.98
CA ILE A 452 20.78 9.02 -10.24
C ILE A 452 20.13 7.78 -10.86
N THR A 453 18.86 7.90 -11.27
CA THR A 453 18.10 6.82 -11.87
C THR A 453 17.54 7.24 -13.24
N PRO A 454 18.23 6.88 -14.35
CA PRO A 454 17.74 7.13 -15.69
C PRO A 454 16.63 6.14 -16.07
N LYS A 455 15.79 6.56 -17.03
CA LYS A 455 14.64 5.79 -17.54
C LYS A 455 14.50 6.08 -19.03
N TYR A 456 14.35 5.00 -19.81
CA TYR A 456 14.20 5.08 -21.27
C TYR A 456 13.14 4.09 -21.71
N GLY A 457 12.38 4.44 -22.74
CA GLY A 457 11.40 3.52 -23.28
C GLY A 457 10.81 4.00 -24.60
N ALA A 458 10.07 3.13 -25.21
CA ALA A 458 9.34 3.41 -26.45
C ALA A 458 7.98 2.71 -26.40
N ILE A 459 7.02 3.34 -27.06
CA ILE A 459 5.69 2.80 -27.31
C ILE A 459 5.47 2.84 -28.82
N TRP A 460 5.07 1.71 -29.38
CA TRP A 460 4.77 1.55 -30.78
C TRP A 460 3.33 1.10 -30.98
N ASN A 461 2.49 1.97 -31.53
CA ASN A 461 1.14 1.63 -31.96
C ASN A 461 1.22 0.92 -33.31
N VAL A 462 1.28 -0.43 -33.27
CA VAL A 462 1.40 -1.30 -34.46
C VAL A 462 0.12 -1.26 -35.28
N ALA A 463 -1.01 -1.23 -34.60
CA ALA A 463 -2.35 -1.11 -35.15
C ALA A 463 -3.21 -0.26 -34.21
N PRO A 464 -4.40 0.21 -34.62
CA PRO A 464 -5.28 1.00 -33.76
C PRO A 464 -5.64 0.32 -32.44
N ASP A 465 -5.65 -1.00 -32.42
CA ASP A 465 -6.00 -1.86 -31.31
C ASP A 465 -4.82 -2.58 -30.67
N LEU A 466 -3.57 -2.37 -31.17
CA LEU A 466 -2.36 -3.04 -30.69
C LEU A 466 -1.23 -2.04 -30.44
N GLU A 467 -0.82 -1.97 -29.19
CA GLU A 467 0.33 -1.20 -28.71
C GLU A 467 1.40 -2.16 -28.16
N LEU A 468 2.62 -1.99 -28.60
CA LEU A 468 3.81 -2.63 -28.03
C LEU A 468 4.63 -1.59 -27.27
N TYR A 469 5.27 -2.02 -26.19
CA TYR A 469 6.19 -1.15 -25.46
C TYR A 469 7.44 -1.89 -25.02
N ALA A 470 8.51 -1.13 -24.85
CA ALA A 470 9.73 -1.59 -24.19
C ALA A 470 10.33 -0.49 -23.34
N ASN A 471 10.95 -0.86 -22.22
CA ASN A 471 11.66 0.10 -21.38
C ASN A 471 12.90 -0.51 -20.72
N ILE A 472 13.82 0.38 -20.36
CA ILE A 472 14.94 0.15 -19.45
C ILE A 472 14.88 1.24 -18.40
N ALA A 473 14.68 0.87 -17.14
CA ALA A 473 14.50 1.84 -16.08
C ALA A 473 15.26 1.45 -14.81
N GLN A 474 15.75 2.44 -14.09
CA GLN A 474 16.39 2.24 -12.80
C GLN A 474 15.48 2.76 -11.67
N GLY A 475 15.43 1.99 -10.58
CA GLY A 475 14.81 2.35 -9.31
C GLY A 475 15.78 2.10 -8.17
N PHE A 476 15.44 2.59 -6.99
CA PHE A 476 16.35 2.47 -5.85
C PHE A 476 15.58 2.38 -4.52
N ARG A 477 16.33 2.02 -3.48
CA ARG A 477 15.94 2.12 -2.07
C ARG A 477 17.09 2.69 -1.27
N SER A 478 16.83 3.73 -0.46
CA SER A 478 17.79 4.27 0.49
C SER A 478 18.10 3.25 1.60
N PRO A 479 19.30 3.27 2.21
CA PRO A 479 19.58 2.52 3.41
C PRO A 479 18.70 2.98 4.57
N ALA A 480 18.28 2.04 5.42
CA ALA A 480 17.57 2.35 6.64
C ALA A 480 18.52 2.77 7.77
N ALA A 481 18.04 3.60 8.71
CA ALA A 481 18.86 4.09 9.82
C ALA A 481 19.46 2.94 10.64
N GLU A 482 18.70 1.88 10.87
CA GLU A 482 19.15 0.68 11.57
C GLU A 482 20.19 -0.16 10.78
N GLN A 483 20.36 0.09 9.50
CA GLN A 483 21.42 -0.50 8.68
C GLN A 483 22.69 0.35 8.72
N ILE A 484 22.55 1.67 8.82
CA ILE A 484 23.65 2.63 8.90
C ILE A 484 24.25 2.65 10.30
N SER A 485 23.41 2.78 11.34
CA SER A 485 23.78 2.82 12.75
C SER A 485 23.16 1.62 13.48
N THR A 486 23.94 0.59 13.72
CA THR A 486 23.47 -0.61 14.40
C THR A 486 23.69 -0.53 15.90
N SER A 487 22.82 -1.16 16.68
CA SER A 487 22.87 -1.10 18.16
C SER A 487 23.38 -2.38 18.83
N GLY A 488 23.89 -3.32 18.04
CA GLY A 488 24.24 -4.67 18.51
C GLY A 488 23.00 -5.57 18.64
N SER A 489 23.15 -6.85 18.33
CA SER A 489 22.10 -7.85 18.45
C SER A 489 21.99 -8.37 19.89
N LEU A 490 20.75 -8.63 20.35
CA LEU A 490 20.49 -9.37 21.61
C LEU A 490 20.48 -10.90 21.41
N GLY A 491 21.05 -11.40 20.31
CA GLY A 491 21.10 -12.85 20.05
C GLY A 491 22.06 -13.60 20.99
N PRO A 492 21.96 -14.94 21.08
CA PRO A 492 22.88 -15.77 21.88
C PRO A 492 24.35 -15.71 21.42
N LEU A 493 24.61 -15.08 20.27
CA LEU A 493 25.95 -14.72 19.79
C LEU A 493 26.35 -13.28 20.20
N GLY A 494 25.63 -12.67 21.07
CA GLY A 494 25.46 -11.34 21.58
C GLY A 494 26.69 -10.58 22.06
N ALA A 495 27.76 -10.52 21.35
CA ALA A 495 28.89 -9.68 21.72
C ALA A 495 29.41 -8.78 20.59
N ALA A 496 28.71 -8.64 19.50
CA ALA A 496 29.04 -7.62 18.53
C ALA A 496 28.52 -6.27 19.05
N GLY A 497 29.39 -5.39 19.49
CA GLY A 497 29.07 -3.98 19.70
C GLY A 497 28.52 -3.42 18.39
N GLY A 498 27.52 -2.57 18.46
CA GLY A 498 26.94 -1.95 17.25
C GLY A 498 28.01 -1.24 16.43
N ARG A 499 27.71 -0.95 15.18
CA ARG A 499 28.64 -0.42 14.18
C ARG A 499 28.04 0.74 13.43
N ILE A 500 28.92 1.55 12.86
CA ILE A 500 28.61 2.54 11.84
C ILE A 500 28.94 1.92 10.47
N ASN A 501 27.92 1.76 9.64
CA ASN A 501 28.05 1.30 8.25
C ASN A 501 27.81 2.50 7.30
N ALA A 502 28.55 3.61 7.48
CA ALA A 502 28.34 4.87 6.76
C ALA A 502 28.65 4.80 5.26
N GLY A 503 29.27 3.73 4.79
CA GLY A 503 29.60 3.52 3.38
C GLY A 503 28.56 2.70 2.61
N ILE A 504 27.35 2.52 3.13
CA ILE A 504 26.29 1.80 2.41
C ILE A 504 25.69 2.72 1.35
N ASP A 505 25.86 2.37 0.08
CA ASP A 505 25.17 3.05 -1.02
C ASP A 505 23.67 2.69 -1.09
N PRO A 506 22.83 3.57 -1.68
CA PRO A 506 21.44 3.20 -2.01
C PRO A 506 21.40 1.98 -2.94
N SER A 507 20.57 1.01 -2.60
CA SER A 507 20.38 -0.20 -3.40
C SER A 507 19.63 0.12 -4.69
N ARG A 508 20.24 -0.14 -5.87
CA ARG A 508 19.69 0.19 -7.18
C ARG A 508 19.30 -1.05 -7.96
N VAL A 509 18.18 -0.96 -8.68
CA VAL A 509 17.77 -1.98 -9.65
C VAL A 509 17.80 -1.42 -11.06
N ARG A 510 18.05 -2.32 -12.02
CA ARG A 510 17.84 -2.11 -13.44
C ARG A 510 16.74 -3.06 -13.92
N SER A 511 15.62 -2.50 -14.35
CA SER A 511 14.48 -3.22 -14.93
C SER A 511 14.51 -3.11 -16.44
N HIS A 512 14.25 -4.22 -17.10
CA HIS A 512 14.01 -4.32 -18.53
C HIS A 512 12.62 -4.93 -18.70
N ASP A 513 11.72 -4.23 -19.36
CA ASP A 513 10.36 -4.69 -19.62
C ASP A 513 10.07 -4.61 -21.11
N VAL A 514 9.38 -5.63 -21.62
CA VAL A 514 8.71 -5.62 -22.93
C VAL A 514 7.29 -6.09 -22.73
N GLY A 515 6.35 -5.47 -23.43
CA GLY A 515 4.96 -5.85 -23.28
C GLY A 515 4.07 -5.31 -24.37
N PHE A 516 2.78 -5.62 -24.24
CA PHE A 516 1.76 -5.20 -25.17
C PHE A 516 0.45 -4.84 -24.46
N ASN A 517 -0.33 -3.99 -25.11
CA ASN A 517 -1.73 -3.74 -24.79
C ASN A 517 -2.54 -3.90 -26.08
N THR A 518 -3.64 -4.64 -26.05
CA THR A 518 -4.49 -4.85 -27.21
C THR A 518 -5.98 -4.87 -26.86
N ARG A 519 -6.81 -4.52 -27.82
CA ARG A 519 -8.28 -4.59 -27.76
C ARG A 519 -8.79 -5.27 -29.01
N PRO A 520 -8.59 -6.60 -29.15
CA PRO A 520 -8.87 -7.33 -30.38
C PRO A 520 -10.36 -7.43 -30.71
N LEU A 521 -11.23 -7.17 -29.74
CA LEU A 521 -12.69 -7.19 -29.84
C LEU A 521 -13.27 -6.07 -28.97
N ASP A 522 -14.47 -5.60 -29.32
CA ASP A 522 -15.22 -4.68 -28.47
C ASP A 522 -15.42 -5.30 -27.06
N GLY A 523 -15.14 -4.50 -26.05
CA GLY A 523 -15.23 -4.94 -24.65
C GLY A 523 -14.09 -5.81 -24.15
N LEU A 524 -13.21 -6.36 -25.01
CA LEU A 524 -12.07 -7.17 -24.60
C LEU A 524 -10.79 -6.33 -24.56
N SER A 525 -10.12 -6.32 -23.42
CA SER A 525 -8.79 -5.75 -23.28
C SER A 525 -7.81 -6.81 -22.76
N VAL A 526 -6.67 -6.92 -23.40
CA VAL A 526 -5.60 -7.84 -23.00
C VAL A 526 -4.31 -7.06 -22.91
N SER A 527 -3.58 -7.24 -21.81
CA SER A 527 -2.22 -6.74 -21.68
C SER A 527 -1.28 -7.82 -21.17
N GLY A 528 -0.04 -7.77 -21.61
CA GLY A 528 0.98 -8.72 -21.16
C GLY A 528 2.34 -8.05 -21.06
N ALA A 529 3.17 -8.56 -20.15
CA ALA A 529 4.54 -8.10 -19.96
C ALA A 529 5.48 -9.26 -19.64
N PHE A 530 6.69 -9.17 -20.16
CA PHE A 530 7.86 -9.91 -19.70
C PHE A 530 8.83 -8.91 -19.09
N TYR A 531 9.37 -9.24 -17.91
CA TYR A 531 10.31 -8.37 -17.21
C TYR A 531 11.55 -9.13 -16.71
N THR A 532 12.65 -8.40 -16.62
CA THR A 532 13.88 -8.83 -15.94
C THR A 532 14.37 -7.68 -15.08
N ILE A 533 14.57 -7.92 -13.78
CA ILE A 533 15.07 -6.94 -12.83
C ILE A 533 16.35 -7.47 -12.20
N GLN A 534 17.42 -6.71 -12.32
CA GLN A 534 18.73 -6.99 -11.75
C GLN A 534 19.06 -5.94 -10.69
N ASN A 535 19.62 -6.38 -9.59
CA ASN A 535 20.16 -5.55 -8.54
C ASN A 535 21.59 -6.00 -8.25
N ASP A 536 22.53 -5.09 -8.36
CA ASP A 536 23.95 -5.36 -8.11
C ASP A 536 24.38 -4.85 -6.71
N ASP A 537 23.54 -4.08 -6.04
CA ASP A 537 23.81 -3.37 -4.78
C ASP A 537 22.75 -3.74 -3.71
N GLU A 538 22.23 -4.98 -3.67
CA GLU A 538 21.29 -5.37 -2.61
C GLU A 538 21.98 -5.24 -1.25
N ILE A 539 21.33 -4.51 -0.32
CA ILE A 539 21.85 -4.38 1.03
C ILE A 539 21.66 -5.72 1.75
N VAL A 540 22.75 -6.38 2.03
CA VAL A 540 22.80 -7.68 2.69
C VAL A 540 23.56 -7.60 4.02
N ASN A 541 23.17 -8.43 4.96
CA ASN A 541 23.89 -8.62 6.20
C ASN A 541 24.94 -9.72 6.00
N THR A 542 26.23 -9.39 6.10
CA THR A 542 27.34 -10.33 5.89
C THR A 542 27.94 -10.87 7.18
N ALA A 543 27.68 -10.21 8.30
CA ALA A 543 28.03 -10.63 9.65
C ALA A 543 27.12 -9.89 10.64
N PRO A 544 27.02 -10.29 11.93
CA PRO A 544 26.25 -9.53 12.92
C PRO A 544 26.57 -8.02 12.85
N ASP A 545 25.52 -7.20 12.66
CA ASP A 545 25.58 -5.73 12.52
C ASP A 545 26.44 -5.18 11.36
N VAL A 546 26.88 -6.01 10.41
CA VAL A 546 27.62 -5.60 9.22
C VAL A 546 26.71 -5.62 8.00
N PHE A 547 26.28 -4.45 7.55
CA PHE A 547 25.48 -4.29 6.35
C PHE A 547 26.35 -3.70 5.21
N VAL A 548 26.24 -4.29 4.04
CA VAL A 548 26.93 -3.86 2.83
C VAL A 548 26.02 -3.91 1.62
N ALA A 549 26.18 -2.99 0.69
CA ALA A 549 25.47 -2.96 -0.60
C ALA A 549 26.26 -3.77 -1.63
N SER A 550 26.23 -5.11 -1.55
CA SER A 550 26.99 -6.01 -2.42
C SER A 550 26.25 -7.27 -2.86
N GLY A 551 25.00 -7.42 -2.43
CA GLY A 551 24.16 -8.56 -2.85
C GLY A 551 23.74 -8.39 -4.30
N GLN A 552 23.84 -9.49 -5.09
CA GLN A 552 23.38 -9.51 -6.47
C GLN A 552 22.12 -10.34 -6.56
N THR A 553 21.02 -9.75 -7.05
CA THR A 553 19.76 -10.48 -7.21
C THR A 553 19.21 -10.32 -8.62
N THR A 554 18.63 -11.41 -9.12
CA THR A 554 17.90 -11.42 -10.39
C THR A 554 16.45 -11.85 -10.17
N ARG A 555 15.51 -11.06 -10.71
CA ARG A 555 14.09 -11.38 -10.79
C ARG A 555 13.65 -11.33 -12.24
N ARG A 556 12.92 -12.35 -12.67
CA ARG A 556 12.38 -12.47 -14.04
C ARG A 556 10.99 -13.06 -13.99
N GLY A 557 10.07 -12.54 -14.79
CA GLY A 557 8.72 -13.08 -14.83
C GLY A 557 7.89 -12.60 -16.00
N VAL A 558 6.66 -13.11 -16.03
CA VAL A 558 5.62 -12.75 -17.00
C VAL A 558 4.35 -12.37 -16.26
N GLU A 559 3.60 -11.44 -16.83
CA GLU A 559 2.32 -10.95 -16.33
C GLU A 559 1.34 -10.89 -17.48
N LEU A 560 0.08 -11.27 -17.23
CA LEU A 560 -1.04 -11.20 -18.17
C LEU A 560 -2.27 -10.63 -17.44
N ASP A 561 -2.97 -9.70 -18.07
CA ASP A 561 -4.26 -9.15 -17.64
C ASP A 561 -5.25 -9.25 -18.81
N LEU A 562 -6.37 -9.90 -18.57
CA LEU A 562 -7.47 -10.02 -19.50
C LEU A 562 -8.74 -9.51 -18.81
N ARG A 563 -9.44 -8.59 -19.46
CA ARG A 563 -10.74 -8.07 -19.00
C ARG A 563 -11.72 -8.09 -20.16
N TYR A 564 -12.89 -8.63 -19.92
CA TYR A 564 -13.92 -8.72 -20.95
C TYR A 564 -15.28 -8.28 -20.42
N GLN A 565 -15.82 -7.25 -21.06
CA GLN A 565 -17.17 -6.77 -20.90
C GLN A 565 -18.03 -7.41 -21.99
N PHE A 566 -18.66 -8.53 -21.71
CA PHE A 566 -19.52 -9.27 -22.67
C PHE A 566 -20.80 -8.50 -23.03
N SER A 567 -21.34 -7.79 -22.05
CA SER A 567 -22.53 -6.96 -22.17
C SER A 567 -22.57 -5.92 -21.06
N SER A 568 -23.52 -5.01 -21.07
CA SER A 568 -23.76 -4.10 -19.94
C SER A 568 -24.05 -4.83 -18.62
N ALA A 569 -24.52 -6.08 -18.70
CA ALA A 569 -24.90 -6.89 -17.56
C ALA A 569 -23.75 -7.81 -17.06
N PHE A 570 -22.83 -8.23 -17.90
CA PHE A 570 -21.84 -9.26 -17.54
C PHE A 570 -20.42 -8.90 -17.95
N SER A 571 -19.52 -8.94 -16.98
CA SER A 571 -18.08 -8.75 -17.16
C SER A 571 -17.27 -9.80 -16.41
N THR A 572 -16.06 -10.06 -16.89
CA THR A 572 -15.10 -10.98 -16.27
C THR A 572 -13.67 -10.47 -16.43
N TYR A 573 -12.77 -10.97 -15.58
CA TYR A 573 -11.34 -10.74 -15.73
C TYR A 573 -10.55 -12.01 -15.38
N LEU A 574 -9.35 -12.10 -15.94
CA LEU A 574 -8.36 -13.13 -15.61
C LEU A 574 -6.97 -12.48 -15.55
N ASN A 575 -6.30 -12.60 -14.42
CA ASN A 575 -4.94 -12.13 -14.23
C ASN A 575 -4.02 -13.31 -13.93
N TYR A 576 -2.86 -13.30 -14.54
CA TYR A 576 -1.81 -14.28 -14.29
C TYR A 576 -0.47 -13.59 -14.09
N GLY A 577 0.26 -14.00 -13.08
CA GLY A 577 1.66 -13.65 -12.85
C GLY A 577 2.50 -14.89 -12.61
N ARG A 578 3.66 -14.97 -13.27
CA ARG A 578 4.62 -16.04 -13.03
C ARG A 578 6.01 -15.48 -12.81
N ILE A 579 6.62 -15.86 -11.71
CA ILE A 579 8.02 -15.62 -11.41
C ILE A 579 8.83 -16.79 -11.99
N LEU A 580 9.59 -16.53 -13.05
CA LEU A 580 10.46 -17.50 -13.71
C LEU A 580 11.81 -17.65 -12.99
N ARG A 581 12.24 -16.59 -12.31
CA ARG A 581 13.47 -16.54 -11.53
C ARG A 581 13.35 -15.50 -10.44
N ALA A 582 13.66 -15.86 -9.21
CA ALA A 582 13.89 -14.94 -8.09
C ALA A 582 15.01 -15.53 -7.23
N ARG A 583 16.21 -14.96 -7.34
CA ARG A 583 17.38 -15.53 -6.64
C ARG A 583 18.42 -14.48 -6.31
N LEU A 584 19.20 -14.76 -5.29
CA LEU A 584 20.49 -14.15 -4.98
C LEU A 584 21.53 -14.85 -5.88
N ASP A 585 22.26 -14.10 -6.68
CA ASP A 585 23.22 -14.64 -7.67
C ASP A 585 24.60 -14.89 -7.06
N ASN A 586 24.92 -14.23 -5.91
CA ASN A 586 26.16 -14.39 -5.15
C ASN A 586 25.88 -14.77 -3.68
N PRO A 587 25.20 -15.91 -3.39
CA PRO A 587 24.92 -16.30 -2.03
C PRO A 587 26.21 -16.63 -1.28
N ALA A 588 26.20 -16.42 0.04
CA ALA A 588 27.29 -16.89 0.90
C ALA A 588 27.39 -18.42 0.82
N PRO A 589 28.59 -19.02 0.98
CA PRO A 589 28.75 -20.47 1.01
C PRO A 589 27.79 -21.15 1.98
N GLY A 590 27.03 -22.14 1.49
CA GLY A 590 26.03 -22.87 2.30
C GLY A 590 24.70 -22.14 2.52
N ALA A 591 24.51 -20.93 1.98
CA ALA A 591 23.25 -20.21 2.01
C ALA A 591 22.41 -20.50 0.76
N GLY A 592 21.07 -20.41 0.89
CA GLY A 592 20.16 -20.55 -0.24
C GLY A 592 20.23 -19.38 -1.21
N ALA A 593 20.18 -19.72 -2.50
CA ALA A 593 20.18 -18.71 -3.57
C ALA A 593 18.77 -18.23 -3.95
N ARG A 594 17.73 -19.08 -3.83
CA ARG A 594 16.34 -18.72 -4.21
C ARG A 594 15.69 -17.80 -3.18
N LEU A 595 14.84 -16.90 -3.63
CA LEU A 595 14.06 -16.02 -2.78
C LEU A 595 12.69 -16.65 -2.51
N SER A 596 12.20 -16.51 -1.27
CA SER A 596 10.91 -17.05 -0.82
C SER A 596 9.76 -16.17 -1.34
N VAL A 597 9.33 -16.44 -2.56
CA VAL A 597 8.21 -15.73 -3.23
C VAL A 597 7.33 -16.74 -3.97
N PRO A 598 6.01 -16.55 -4.01
CA PRO A 598 5.12 -17.38 -4.83
C PRO A 598 5.55 -17.35 -6.30
N GLU A 599 5.66 -18.52 -6.92
CA GLU A 599 6.03 -18.61 -8.34
C GLU A 599 4.86 -18.29 -9.27
N HIS A 600 3.64 -18.61 -8.85
CA HIS A 600 2.43 -18.38 -9.63
C HIS A 600 1.38 -17.60 -8.82
N THR A 601 0.75 -16.64 -9.48
CA THR A 601 -0.43 -15.96 -8.99
C THR A 601 -1.53 -16.02 -10.05
N TRP A 602 -2.69 -16.53 -9.68
CA TRP A 602 -3.88 -16.55 -10.52
C TRP A 602 -4.99 -15.76 -9.83
N LYS A 603 -5.69 -14.96 -10.61
CA LYS A 603 -6.82 -14.19 -10.15
C LYS A 603 -7.85 -14.16 -11.25
N ALA A 604 -9.07 -14.56 -10.92
CA ALA A 604 -10.17 -14.48 -11.86
C ALA A 604 -11.42 -14.04 -11.13
N GLY A 605 -12.30 -13.34 -11.83
CA GLY A 605 -13.57 -12.95 -11.27
C GLY A 605 -14.58 -12.60 -12.33
N ALA A 606 -15.83 -12.59 -11.90
CA ALA A 606 -16.96 -12.23 -12.73
C ALA A 606 -17.94 -11.35 -11.97
N GLN A 607 -18.63 -10.49 -12.70
CA GLN A 607 -19.69 -9.64 -12.20
C GLN A 607 -20.91 -9.74 -13.11
N TYR A 608 -22.06 -9.91 -12.49
CA TYR A 608 -23.36 -9.93 -13.18
C TYR A 608 -24.29 -8.90 -12.56
N ARG A 609 -24.94 -8.10 -13.41
CA ARG A 609 -25.92 -7.08 -13.02
C ARG A 609 -27.25 -7.36 -13.71
N SER A 610 -28.34 -7.32 -12.96
CA SER A 610 -29.70 -7.53 -13.48
C SER A 610 -30.69 -6.68 -12.73
N ALA A 611 -31.74 -6.26 -13.42
CA ALA A 611 -32.93 -5.75 -12.76
C ALA A 611 -33.60 -6.91 -11.98
N LEU A 612 -34.02 -6.65 -10.75
CA LEU A 612 -34.73 -7.60 -9.91
C LEU A 612 -35.84 -6.84 -9.17
N GLY A 613 -37.09 -7.05 -9.59
CA GLY A 613 -38.25 -6.32 -9.05
C GLY A 613 -38.02 -4.78 -9.23
N PRO A 614 -38.22 -3.97 -8.18
CA PRO A 614 -38.06 -2.51 -8.24
C PRO A 614 -36.59 -2.06 -8.15
N GLY A 615 -35.64 -2.98 -7.99
CA GLY A 615 -34.24 -2.67 -7.76
C GLY A 615 -33.29 -3.34 -8.75
N ARG A 616 -32.00 -3.25 -8.46
CA ARG A 616 -30.92 -3.83 -9.25
C ARG A 616 -30.09 -4.76 -8.37
N LEU A 617 -29.93 -6.01 -8.81
CA LEU A 617 -29.04 -6.99 -8.21
C LEU A 617 -27.69 -6.96 -8.93
N THR A 618 -26.60 -6.90 -8.16
CA THR A 618 -25.24 -7.11 -8.62
C THR A 618 -24.65 -8.30 -7.88
N LEU A 619 -24.20 -9.30 -8.62
CA LEU A 619 -23.46 -10.45 -8.09
C LEU A 619 -22.01 -10.34 -8.54
N ALA A 620 -21.06 -10.53 -7.62
CA ALA A 620 -19.63 -10.54 -7.91
C ALA A 620 -18.99 -11.75 -7.23
N GLY A 621 -18.03 -12.36 -7.91
CA GLY A 621 -17.23 -13.45 -7.36
C GLY A 621 -15.81 -13.37 -7.87
N ASP A 622 -14.85 -13.64 -6.98
CA ASP A 622 -13.41 -13.60 -7.24
C ASP A 622 -12.74 -14.88 -6.70
N VAL A 623 -11.74 -15.36 -7.42
CA VAL A 623 -10.82 -16.39 -6.96
C VAL A 623 -9.40 -15.84 -7.00
N TYR A 624 -8.67 -16.06 -5.93
CA TYR A 624 -7.27 -15.72 -5.79
C TYR A 624 -6.48 -16.98 -5.44
N VAL A 625 -5.39 -17.24 -6.17
CA VAL A 625 -4.55 -18.42 -5.99
C VAL A 625 -3.08 -18.01 -6.00
N THR A 626 -2.31 -18.48 -5.02
CA THR A 626 -0.85 -18.50 -5.08
C THR A 626 -0.34 -19.94 -5.02
N ALA A 627 0.59 -20.29 -5.90
CA ALA A 627 1.13 -21.63 -5.99
C ALA A 627 2.64 -21.59 -6.26
N GLY A 628 3.32 -22.73 -5.98
CA GLY A 628 4.78 -22.75 -5.97
C GLY A 628 5.28 -21.75 -4.94
N ASN A 629 4.94 -21.98 -3.67
CA ASN A 629 5.30 -21.11 -2.53
C ASN A 629 6.57 -21.67 -1.85
N PRO A 630 7.77 -21.52 -2.46
CA PRO A 630 9.00 -22.05 -1.87
C PRO A 630 9.39 -21.21 -0.68
N TYR A 631 9.87 -21.87 0.34
CA TYR A 631 10.42 -21.24 1.51
C TYR A 631 11.87 -21.68 1.72
N TYR A 632 12.76 -20.72 1.90
CA TYR A 632 14.18 -20.91 2.10
C TYR A 632 14.64 -20.20 3.36
N MET A 633 15.38 -20.87 4.23
CA MET A 633 15.88 -20.28 5.47
C MET A 633 17.21 -20.89 5.89
N GLY A 634 18.06 -20.03 6.47
CA GLY A 634 19.14 -20.40 7.35
C GLY A 634 20.39 -20.99 6.71
N THR A 635 21.34 -21.27 7.59
CA THR A 635 22.58 -22.01 7.30
C THR A 635 22.74 -23.07 8.39
N PRO A 636 22.60 -24.35 8.12
CA PRO A 636 22.40 -24.97 6.81
C PRO A 636 21.03 -24.64 6.19
N LEU A 637 20.96 -24.72 4.86
CA LEU A 637 19.75 -24.36 4.10
C LEU A 637 18.59 -25.28 4.48
N TYR A 638 17.49 -24.71 4.90
CA TYR A 638 16.20 -25.36 5.02
C TYR A 638 15.33 -24.95 3.85
N GLU A 639 14.85 -25.92 3.09
CA GLU A 639 13.92 -25.70 1.97
C GLU A 639 12.62 -26.41 2.23
N ARG A 640 11.52 -25.75 1.90
CA ARG A 640 10.18 -26.34 1.94
C ARG A 640 9.26 -25.67 0.92
N ASP A 641 8.54 -26.48 0.15
CA ASP A 641 7.45 -26.02 -0.66
C ASP A 641 6.17 -25.97 0.21
N MET A 642 5.57 -24.79 0.31
CA MET A 642 4.33 -24.57 1.02
C MET A 642 3.13 -24.91 0.11
N PRO A 643 2.00 -25.38 0.65
CA PRO A 643 0.82 -25.71 -0.15
C PRO A 643 0.32 -24.54 -1.01
N THR A 644 -0.38 -24.85 -2.10
CA THR A 644 -1.14 -23.85 -2.84
C THR A 644 -2.16 -23.19 -1.93
N TYR A 645 -2.22 -21.87 -1.95
CA TYR A 645 -3.22 -21.10 -1.24
C TYR A 645 -4.31 -20.66 -2.18
N VAL A 646 -5.56 -20.86 -1.79
CA VAL A 646 -6.75 -20.48 -2.56
C VAL A 646 -7.69 -19.67 -1.67
N ARG A 647 -8.24 -18.62 -2.22
CA ARG A 647 -9.27 -17.81 -1.58
C ARG A 647 -10.37 -17.51 -2.59
N TYR A 648 -11.62 -17.63 -2.15
CA TYR A 648 -12.81 -17.23 -2.87
C TYR A 648 -13.49 -16.08 -2.14
N ASP A 649 -13.83 -15.03 -2.86
CA ASP A 649 -14.62 -13.90 -2.35
C ASP A 649 -15.91 -13.79 -3.17
N VAL A 650 -17.06 -13.69 -2.53
CA VAL A 650 -18.36 -13.51 -3.18
C VAL A 650 -19.11 -12.37 -2.53
N LYS A 651 -19.83 -11.60 -3.35
CA LYS A 651 -20.66 -10.48 -2.89
C LYS A 651 -21.94 -10.39 -3.73
N ALA A 652 -23.08 -10.24 -3.04
CA ALA A 652 -24.36 -9.90 -3.63
C ALA A 652 -24.77 -8.51 -3.12
N THR A 653 -25.07 -7.59 -4.01
CA THR A 653 -25.52 -6.23 -3.67
C THR A 653 -26.88 -5.98 -4.31
N TYR A 654 -27.83 -5.45 -3.55
CA TYR A 654 -29.15 -5.07 -4.05
C TYR A 654 -29.42 -3.59 -3.79
N ASP A 655 -29.59 -2.84 -4.87
CA ASP A 655 -29.90 -1.40 -4.86
C ASP A 655 -31.40 -1.21 -5.04
N ILE A 656 -32.05 -0.49 -4.14
CA ILE A 656 -33.48 -0.14 -4.23
C ILE A 656 -33.72 1.28 -3.68
N GLY A 657 -34.11 2.20 -4.56
CA GLY A 657 -34.31 3.61 -4.17
C GLY A 657 -33.05 4.18 -3.54
N LYS A 658 -33.15 4.67 -2.32
CA LYS A 658 -32.03 5.21 -1.52
C LYS A 658 -31.29 4.15 -0.68
N PHE A 659 -31.66 2.89 -0.77
CA PHE A 659 -31.04 1.83 0.01
C PHE A 659 -30.19 0.91 -0.85
N GLN A 660 -29.09 0.47 -0.29
CA GLN A 660 -28.23 -0.59 -0.83
C GLN A 660 -27.97 -1.61 0.27
N GLY A 661 -28.42 -2.84 0.07
CA GLY A 661 -28.08 -3.99 0.93
C GLY A 661 -26.99 -4.82 0.28
N ALA A 662 -26.04 -5.34 1.04
CA ALA A 662 -25.06 -6.28 0.53
C ALA A 662 -24.82 -7.44 1.50
N LEU A 663 -24.61 -8.63 0.92
CA LEU A 663 -24.12 -9.83 1.59
C LEU A 663 -22.80 -10.22 0.96
N PHE A 664 -21.84 -10.61 1.79
CA PHE A 664 -20.53 -11.02 1.30
C PHE A 664 -19.95 -12.17 2.11
N ALA A 665 -19.12 -12.99 1.48
CA ALA A 665 -18.42 -14.08 2.12
C ALA A 665 -17.02 -14.29 1.51
N THR A 666 -16.10 -14.74 2.35
CA THR A 666 -14.78 -15.23 1.99
C THR A 666 -14.66 -16.68 2.41
N LEU A 667 -14.19 -17.54 1.50
CA LEU A 667 -13.90 -18.95 1.77
C LEU A 667 -12.40 -19.19 1.50
N GLN A 668 -11.73 -19.78 2.48
CA GLN A 668 -10.29 -20.11 2.43
C GLN A 668 -10.15 -21.55 2.92
N PRO A 669 -10.16 -22.58 2.03
CA PRO A 669 -10.15 -23.98 2.45
C PRO A 669 -8.77 -24.41 2.99
N HIS A 670 -8.18 -23.57 3.84
CA HIS A 670 -6.86 -23.74 4.43
C HIS A 670 -6.87 -23.19 5.86
N LYS A 671 -6.09 -23.83 6.74
CA LYS A 671 -5.93 -23.37 8.13
C LYS A 671 -4.95 -22.23 8.28
N PHE A 672 -4.12 -21.97 7.27
CA PHE A 672 -3.10 -20.91 7.28
C PHE A 672 -2.83 -20.38 5.87
N ALA A 673 -2.34 -19.15 5.78
CA ALA A 673 -1.89 -18.54 4.53
C ALA A 673 -0.48 -19.06 4.19
N SER A 674 -0.40 -19.95 3.21
CA SER A 674 0.87 -20.60 2.81
C SER A 674 1.82 -19.71 2.02
N ASP A 675 1.31 -18.60 1.48
CA ASP A 675 2.11 -17.58 0.81
C ASP A 675 2.74 -16.56 1.78
N ILE A 676 2.46 -16.70 3.08
CA ILE A 676 3.06 -15.91 4.16
C ILE A 676 3.63 -16.88 5.22
N ALA A 677 4.90 -17.17 5.13
CA ALA A 677 5.64 -17.92 6.14
C ALA A 677 6.89 -17.15 6.56
N TYR A 678 7.29 -17.31 7.79
CA TYR A 678 8.51 -16.70 8.33
C TYR A 678 9.41 -17.76 8.94
N GLY A 679 10.73 -17.57 8.81
CA GLY A 679 11.71 -18.36 9.50
C GLY A 679 12.06 -17.76 10.86
N THR A 680 12.10 -18.61 11.85
CA THR A 680 12.63 -18.31 13.17
C THR A 680 13.72 -19.33 13.53
N ALA A 681 14.48 -19.09 14.60
CA ALA A 681 15.44 -20.07 15.10
C ALA A 681 14.77 -21.42 15.49
N ALA A 682 13.46 -21.40 15.77
CA ALA A 682 12.67 -22.58 16.12
C ALA A 682 11.99 -23.26 14.90
N GLY A 683 12.22 -22.77 13.67
CA GLY A 683 11.63 -23.31 12.45
C GLY A 683 10.65 -22.36 11.77
N LEU A 684 9.83 -22.90 10.86
CA LEU A 684 8.82 -22.13 10.14
C LEU A 684 7.64 -21.79 11.02
N VAL A 685 7.17 -20.54 10.90
CA VAL A 685 5.93 -20.05 11.49
C VAL A 685 5.01 -19.49 10.41
N VAL A 686 3.71 -19.64 10.61
CA VAL A 686 2.65 -19.22 9.69
C VAL A 686 1.59 -18.40 10.41
N THR A 687 0.83 -17.61 9.65
CA THR A 687 -0.40 -16.99 10.15
C THR A 687 -1.61 -17.84 9.79
N THR A 688 -2.49 -18.06 10.75
CA THR A 688 -3.73 -18.79 10.50
C THR A 688 -4.78 -17.86 9.92
N VAL A 689 -5.67 -18.41 9.12
CA VAL A 689 -6.79 -17.71 8.48
C VAL A 689 -8.10 -18.43 8.77
N PRO A 690 -9.22 -17.71 8.88
CA PRO A 690 -10.54 -18.35 9.00
C PRO A 690 -10.89 -19.09 7.69
N GLU A 691 -11.35 -20.34 7.80
CA GLU A 691 -11.77 -21.13 6.65
C GLU A 691 -12.99 -20.48 5.95
N ALA A 692 -13.86 -19.82 6.71
CA ALA A 692 -14.98 -19.06 6.22
C ALA A 692 -15.20 -17.80 7.06
N SER A 693 -15.54 -16.73 6.40
CA SER A 693 -16.00 -15.49 7.03
C SER A 693 -17.02 -14.81 6.12
N GLY A 694 -17.84 -13.93 6.67
CA GLY A 694 -18.81 -13.20 5.88
C GLY A 694 -19.44 -12.07 6.67
N GLY A 695 -20.34 -11.35 6.02
CA GLY A 695 -21.01 -10.23 6.64
C GLY A 695 -22.16 -9.69 5.80
N ALA A 696 -22.82 -8.70 6.37
CA ALA A 696 -23.90 -7.96 5.74
C ALA A 696 -23.71 -6.47 5.95
N SER A 697 -24.08 -5.67 4.97
CA SER A 697 -24.10 -4.22 5.09
C SER A 697 -25.41 -3.63 4.59
N LEU A 698 -25.80 -2.52 5.21
CA LEU A 698 -26.90 -1.67 4.77
C LEU A 698 -26.38 -0.24 4.64
N ARG A 699 -26.54 0.33 3.45
CA ARG A 699 -26.19 1.73 3.13
C ARG A 699 -27.47 2.49 2.76
N TYR A 700 -27.59 3.67 3.31
CA TYR A 700 -28.64 4.64 2.95
C TYR A 700 -28.00 5.88 2.32
N PHE A 701 -28.49 6.26 1.16
CA PHE A 701 -28.11 7.49 0.43
C PHE A 701 -29.12 8.60 0.72
N PHE A 702 -28.64 9.81 0.99
CA PHE A 702 -29.53 10.95 1.35
C PHE A 702 -29.18 12.24 0.62
#